data_615f1abfb7649bad8fae1b65d970c100
#
_entry.id   615f1abfb7649bad8fae1b65d970c100
#
_cell.length_a   1.000
_cell.length_b   1.000
_cell.length_c   1.000
_cell.angle_alpha   90.00
_cell.angle_beta   90.00
_cell.angle_gamma   90.00
#
_symmetry.space_group_name_H-M   'P 1'
#
loop_
_entity.id
_entity.type
_entity.pdbx_description
1 polymer ?
#
loop_
_entity_poly.entity_id
_entity_poly.type
_entity_poly.pdbx_seq_one_letter_code
_entity_poly.pdbx_strand_id
1 'polypeptide(L)'
;MENSRIVQKGKDLTKGHQWFQKFSTFFSRIYSTELNPMYNLGGISVLLFAIACISGIYVFIFYNINPRHAWDSVEAMSNNVFNGWMRSIHRYSSDLLVIFILIHLLHTLLTSKFKRLVSWVSGIISFLVVILIGVTGYMLVWDQKAKLTGYLTAKLFSSLPIFDASIAGAFLLNDLDVVGGFFKVALFGHIVFSLVTIIIIWVHVLRISKPKIFPPKKLVYYVIIALDIIAIAFPVKSDPPAQASNLPISTTFDWYYYFGYYLMKLFSVNTNWLILIGSGVVLSIIPYLIKRKNNPPAFIDLDKCNACNLCAYDCPYEAIDMLQVEGKRKAILDPDKCVGCAICIGSCDEHAITHPMFPDLVVMPKPKSDVTVFSCSYFPEPELPSELNIQRYRVPCTGSIMPKDVQRMLENNTEKVAILSCEDCYYRLGKTWTINRFLRKRAPLFSKKFDASLVQLLTLTQYSKEKLLAFSKETVSEEGGSGEINIGDHKKGNPVWSVLIMTLFFALMIPLSSTTVRFFNPAEKTLIVNFKYISSPTEYEQFGSGAAHMQVKNPAVKRRSPVTLKIFSSKDKKLIFEKEYEPRGLRHDIAMFIFTQLVVDEDAVDVVLTETAFPDKQYKLDNIKLKQGDGTFVILRDDKLIVADKQGF
;
A
#
# COMPACT_ATOMS: atom_id res chain seq x y z
N MET A 1 -36.21 -26.52 -35.98
CA MET A 1 -34.78 -26.63 -36.27
C MET A 1 -34.14 -25.26 -36.04
N GLU A 2 -34.07 -24.91 -34.82
CA GLU A 2 -33.57 -23.60 -34.37
C GLU A 2 -32.29 -23.84 -33.59
N ASN A 3 -31.17 -23.98 -34.33
CA ASN A 3 -29.85 -24.08 -33.72
C ASN A 3 -29.43 -22.66 -33.27
N SER A 4 -29.89 -22.32 -32.07
CA SER A 4 -29.57 -21.10 -31.35
C SER A 4 -28.07 -20.86 -31.32
N ARG A 5 -27.67 -19.83 -32.02
CA ARG A 5 -26.38 -19.17 -31.90
C ARG A 5 -26.13 -18.85 -30.42
N ILE A 6 -25.37 -19.69 -29.72
CA ILE A 6 -24.83 -19.32 -28.40
C ILE A 6 -23.73 -18.28 -28.65
N VAL A 7 -24.11 -17.12 -29.16
CA VAL A 7 -23.29 -15.91 -29.07
C VAL A 7 -23.44 -15.43 -27.64
N GLN A 8 -22.62 -15.93 -26.74
CA GLN A 8 -22.61 -15.43 -25.39
C GLN A 8 -22.27 -13.94 -25.43
N LYS A 9 -23.23 -13.12 -24.99
CA LYS A 9 -23.04 -11.69 -24.78
C LYS A 9 -21.80 -11.50 -23.88
N GLY A 10 -20.88 -10.64 -24.29
CA GLY A 10 -19.70 -10.34 -23.49
C GLY A 10 -20.08 -9.92 -22.06
N LYS A 11 -19.23 -10.21 -21.08
CA LYS A 11 -19.45 -9.68 -19.74
C LYS A 11 -19.45 -8.16 -19.81
N ASP A 12 -20.55 -7.54 -19.39
CA ASP A 12 -20.59 -6.10 -19.23
C ASP A 12 -19.54 -5.70 -18.18
N LEU A 13 -18.48 -5.08 -18.65
CA LEU A 13 -17.43 -4.54 -17.78
C LEU A 13 -18.02 -3.38 -16.99
N THR A 14 -17.73 -3.31 -15.68
CA THR A 14 -18.11 -2.14 -14.90
C THR A 14 -17.48 -0.87 -15.51
N LYS A 15 -18.15 0.27 -15.34
CA LYS A 15 -17.62 1.59 -15.79
C LYS A 15 -16.18 1.80 -15.27
N GLY A 16 -15.90 1.43 -14.02
CA GLY A 16 -14.54 1.51 -13.44
C GLY A 16 -13.51 0.64 -14.16
N HIS A 17 -13.88 -0.59 -14.54
CA HIS A 17 -13.00 -1.47 -15.32
C HIS A 17 -12.74 -0.90 -16.72
N GLN A 18 -13.75 -0.40 -17.40
CA GLN A 18 -13.62 0.22 -18.73
C GLN A 18 -12.72 1.46 -18.66
N TRP A 19 -12.91 2.29 -17.63
CA TRP A 19 -12.07 3.46 -17.41
C TRP A 19 -10.61 3.08 -17.18
N PHE A 20 -10.36 2.14 -16.27
CA PHE A 20 -9.00 1.67 -16.00
C PHE A 20 -8.35 1.03 -17.23
N GLN A 21 -9.11 0.27 -18.02
CA GLN A 21 -8.63 -0.34 -19.25
C GLN A 21 -8.21 0.74 -20.26
N LYS A 22 -9.01 1.78 -20.47
CA LYS A 22 -8.66 2.90 -21.35
C LYS A 22 -7.39 3.62 -20.85
N PHE A 23 -7.30 3.87 -19.56
CA PHE A 23 -6.13 4.50 -18.95
C PHE A 23 -4.87 3.64 -19.10
N SER A 24 -4.95 2.36 -18.80
CA SER A 24 -3.79 1.45 -18.88
C SER A 24 -3.34 1.18 -20.32
N THR A 25 -4.25 1.18 -21.31
CA THR A 25 -3.87 1.04 -22.73
C THR A 25 -3.01 2.18 -23.25
N PHE A 26 -3.15 3.38 -22.69
CA PHE A 26 -2.24 4.47 -23.00
C PHE A 26 -0.77 4.11 -22.67
N PHE A 27 -0.53 3.54 -21.48
CA PHE A 27 0.81 3.08 -21.09
C PHE A 27 1.30 1.89 -21.93
N SER A 28 0.42 0.99 -22.38
CA SER A 28 0.81 -0.11 -23.27
C SER A 28 1.36 0.35 -24.61
N ARG A 29 0.95 1.53 -25.09
CA ARG A 29 1.49 2.13 -26.34
C ARG A 29 2.93 2.63 -26.17
N ILE A 30 3.33 2.97 -24.96
CA ILE A 30 4.65 3.53 -24.62
C ILE A 30 5.62 2.44 -24.19
N TYR A 31 5.20 1.60 -23.26
CA TYR A 31 6.03 0.59 -22.60
C TYR A 31 6.00 -0.79 -23.24
N SER A 32 5.09 -1.08 -24.14
CA SER A 32 4.58 -2.41 -24.49
C SER A 32 3.70 -3.02 -23.39
N THR A 33 2.89 -4.02 -23.75
CA THR A 33 1.96 -4.66 -22.80
C THR A 33 2.68 -5.34 -21.63
N GLU A 34 3.83 -5.98 -21.87
CA GLU A 34 4.57 -6.69 -20.81
C GLU A 34 5.22 -5.75 -19.80
N LEU A 35 5.73 -4.62 -20.31
CA LEU A 35 6.45 -3.64 -19.51
C LEU A 35 5.55 -2.54 -18.95
N ASN A 36 4.24 -2.64 -19.17
CA ASN A 36 3.29 -1.63 -18.69
C ASN A 36 3.28 -1.58 -17.16
N PRO A 37 3.63 -0.44 -16.53
CA PRO A 37 3.66 -0.29 -15.08
C PRO A 37 2.30 -0.58 -14.45
N MET A 38 1.19 -0.24 -15.12
CA MET A 38 -0.17 -0.43 -14.60
C MET A 38 -0.54 -1.91 -14.45
N TYR A 39 0.11 -2.81 -15.17
CA TYR A 39 -0.08 -4.27 -15.05
C TYR A 39 0.94 -4.93 -14.10
N ASN A 40 1.92 -4.17 -13.62
CA ASN A 40 3.00 -4.63 -12.76
C ASN A 40 3.02 -3.93 -11.39
N LEU A 41 1.94 -3.23 -10.99
CA LEU A 41 1.86 -2.40 -9.79
C LEU A 41 2.33 -3.11 -8.52
N GLY A 42 1.82 -4.32 -8.25
CA GLY A 42 2.24 -5.10 -7.08
C GLY A 42 3.72 -5.47 -7.11
N GLY A 43 4.26 -5.85 -8.28
CA GLY A 43 5.69 -6.15 -8.42
C GLY A 43 6.58 -4.91 -8.24
N ILE A 44 6.15 -3.75 -8.74
CA ILE A 44 6.85 -2.48 -8.53
C ILE A 44 6.81 -2.09 -7.05
N SER A 45 5.69 -2.28 -6.35
CA SER A 45 5.60 -2.03 -4.90
C SER A 45 6.60 -2.89 -4.12
N VAL A 46 6.73 -4.19 -4.45
CA VAL A 46 7.73 -5.08 -3.81
C VAL A 46 9.16 -4.62 -4.13
N LEU A 47 9.43 -4.18 -5.35
CA LEU A 47 10.73 -3.65 -5.75
C LEU A 47 11.08 -2.38 -4.96
N LEU A 48 10.16 -1.41 -4.88
CA LEU A 48 10.35 -0.17 -4.12
C LEU A 48 10.55 -0.43 -2.63
N PHE A 49 9.80 -1.38 -2.06
CA PHE A 49 9.99 -1.81 -0.68
C PHE A 49 11.38 -2.42 -0.45
N ALA A 50 11.86 -3.28 -1.37
CA ALA A 50 13.20 -3.85 -1.28
C ALA A 50 14.29 -2.77 -1.37
N ILE A 51 14.14 -1.78 -2.27
CA ILE A 51 15.05 -0.63 -2.39
C ILE A 51 15.04 0.18 -1.09
N ALA A 52 13.84 0.46 -0.52
CA ALA A 52 13.71 1.18 0.75
C ALA A 52 14.40 0.42 1.91
N CYS A 53 14.24 -0.91 1.99
CA CYS A 53 14.92 -1.71 3.01
C CYS A 53 16.45 -1.66 2.85
N ILE A 54 16.98 -1.85 1.65
CA ILE A 54 18.43 -1.84 1.39
C ILE A 54 19.02 -0.46 1.69
N SER A 55 18.42 0.60 1.18
CA SER A 55 18.86 1.98 1.45
C SER A 55 18.69 2.36 2.92
N GLY A 56 17.64 1.85 3.58
CA GLY A 56 17.40 2.05 5.02
C GLY A 56 18.47 1.41 5.90
N ILE A 57 18.93 0.21 5.57
CA ILE A 57 20.07 -0.43 6.25
C ILE A 57 21.32 0.44 6.12
N TYR A 58 21.55 1.01 4.93
CA TYR A 58 22.66 1.93 4.70
C TYR A 58 22.53 3.21 5.56
N VAL A 59 21.37 3.86 5.53
CA VAL A 59 21.11 5.07 6.33
C VAL A 59 21.28 4.79 7.83
N PHE A 60 20.86 3.63 8.30
CA PHE A 60 20.99 3.23 9.71
C PHE A 60 22.44 3.17 10.19
N ILE A 61 23.41 2.82 9.33
CA ILE A 61 24.83 2.77 9.70
C ILE A 61 25.36 4.15 10.15
N PHE A 62 24.85 5.22 9.56
CA PHE A 62 25.31 6.59 9.83
C PHE A 62 24.37 7.37 10.76
N TYR A 63 23.24 6.78 11.16
CA TYR A 63 22.23 7.44 11.97
C TYR A 63 22.57 7.37 13.47
N ASN A 64 22.46 8.51 14.16
CA ASN A 64 22.61 8.58 15.62
C ASN A 64 21.24 8.63 16.30
N ILE A 65 20.92 7.61 17.11
CA ILE A 65 19.63 7.49 17.79
C ILE A 65 19.42 8.49 18.93
N ASN A 66 20.47 9.18 19.39
CA ASN A 66 20.33 10.18 20.45
C ASN A 66 19.61 11.43 19.89
N PRO A 67 18.48 11.87 20.48
CA PRO A 67 17.75 13.06 20.03
C PRO A 67 18.61 14.32 19.90
N ARG A 68 19.68 14.46 20.68
CA ARG A 68 20.61 15.60 20.58
C ARG A 68 21.42 15.62 19.30
N HIS A 69 21.66 14.47 18.70
CA HIS A 69 22.54 14.28 17.55
C HIS A 69 21.82 13.66 16.33
N ALA A 70 20.53 13.35 16.46
CA ALA A 70 19.77 12.71 15.39
C ALA A 70 19.72 13.61 14.16
N TRP A 71 19.33 14.88 14.32
CA TRP A 71 19.29 15.84 13.22
C TRP A 71 20.68 16.08 12.62
N ASP A 72 21.72 16.26 13.45
CA ASP A 72 23.10 16.48 12.99
C ASP A 72 23.60 15.31 12.15
N SER A 73 23.31 14.07 12.56
CA SER A 73 23.70 12.86 11.81
C SER A 73 23.01 12.78 10.45
N VAL A 74 21.73 13.15 10.38
CA VAL A 74 20.96 13.20 9.13
C VAL A 74 21.44 14.31 8.22
N GLU A 75 21.78 15.47 8.76
CA GLU A 75 22.32 16.61 8.01
C GLU A 75 23.72 16.31 7.49
N ALA A 76 24.57 15.67 8.29
CA ALA A 76 25.90 15.20 7.86
C ALA A 76 25.82 14.22 6.69
N MET A 77 24.82 13.30 6.69
CA MET A 77 24.56 12.44 5.54
C MET A 77 24.17 13.26 4.30
N SER A 78 23.30 14.27 4.45
CA SER A 78 22.84 15.10 3.33
C SER A 78 23.95 15.92 2.68
N ASN A 79 24.94 16.34 3.46
CA ASN A 79 26.08 17.11 2.99
C ASN A 79 27.17 16.26 2.31
N ASN A 80 27.06 14.92 2.36
CA ASN A 80 27.92 14.02 1.62
C ASN A 80 27.18 13.51 0.37
N VAL A 81 27.83 13.57 -0.79
CA VAL A 81 27.21 13.24 -2.10
C VAL A 81 26.60 11.85 -2.11
N PHE A 82 27.36 10.83 -1.70
CA PHE A 82 26.88 9.44 -1.75
C PHE A 82 25.84 9.15 -0.65
N ASN A 83 26.10 9.60 0.57
CA ASN A 83 25.16 9.39 1.68
C ASN A 83 23.83 10.15 1.44
N GLY A 84 23.90 11.38 0.89
CA GLY A 84 22.74 12.17 0.52
C GLY A 84 21.92 11.54 -0.61
N TRP A 85 22.60 10.95 -1.60
CA TRP A 85 21.94 10.15 -2.63
C TRP A 85 21.24 8.93 -2.04
N MET A 86 21.90 8.14 -1.17
CA MET A 86 21.28 6.98 -0.51
C MET A 86 20.10 7.37 0.38
N ARG A 87 20.20 8.49 1.11
CA ARG A 87 19.09 9.06 1.87
C ARG A 87 17.92 9.43 0.96
N SER A 88 18.21 10.05 -0.19
CA SER A 88 17.18 10.44 -1.16
C SER A 88 16.51 9.21 -1.79
N ILE A 89 17.28 8.17 -2.12
CA ILE A 89 16.75 6.87 -2.59
C ILE A 89 15.81 6.27 -1.54
N HIS A 90 16.22 6.24 -0.26
CA HIS A 90 15.39 5.72 0.83
C HIS A 90 14.06 6.47 0.93
N ARG A 91 14.11 7.79 0.89
CA ARG A 91 12.93 8.64 0.98
C ARG A 91 11.99 8.46 -0.21
N TYR A 92 12.49 8.62 -1.44
CA TYR A 92 11.66 8.55 -2.64
C TYR A 92 11.12 7.15 -2.91
N SER A 93 11.90 6.10 -2.63
CA SER A 93 11.38 4.73 -2.74
C SER A 93 10.24 4.45 -1.75
N SER A 94 10.31 5.00 -0.54
CA SER A 94 9.26 4.88 0.48
C SER A 94 8.00 5.65 0.09
N ASP A 95 8.13 6.86 -0.44
CA ASP A 95 7.00 7.69 -0.88
C ASP A 95 6.28 7.04 -2.07
N LEU A 96 7.05 6.64 -3.08
CA LEU A 96 6.51 5.95 -4.25
C LEU A 96 5.87 4.61 -3.89
N LEU A 97 6.42 3.89 -2.93
CA LEU A 97 5.84 2.64 -2.43
C LEU A 97 4.38 2.84 -2.00
N VAL A 98 4.10 3.85 -1.18
CA VAL A 98 2.73 4.16 -0.73
C VAL A 98 1.81 4.44 -1.91
N ILE A 99 2.27 5.24 -2.87
CA ILE A 99 1.48 5.60 -4.06
C ILE A 99 1.20 4.37 -4.92
N PHE A 100 2.22 3.52 -5.18
CA PHE A 100 2.03 2.32 -5.98
C PHE A 100 1.11 1.30 -5.29
N ILE A 101 1.19 1.15 -3.96
CA ILE A 101 0.25 0.32 -3.20
C ILE A 101 -1.18 0.88 -3.34
N LEU A 102 -1.35 2.20 -3.24
CA LEU A 102 -2.67 2.84 -3.37
C LEU A 102 -3.26 2.63 -4.77
N ILE A 103 -2.46 2.83 -5.83
CA ILE A 103 -2.88 2.57 -7.20
C ILE A 103 -3.17 1.06 -7.40
N HIS A 104 -2.38 0.17 -6.79
CA HIS A 104 -2.60 -1.27 -6.83
C HIS A 104 -3.92 -1.68 -6.16
N LEU A 105 -4.23 -1.10 -5.01
CA LEU A 105 -5.49 -1.27 -4.30
C LEU A 105 -6.67 -0.82 -5.17
N LEU A 106 -6.60 0.39 -5.73
CA LEU A 106 -7.62 0.94 -6.63
C LEU A 106 -7.78 0.09 -7.90
N HIS A 107 -6.69 -0.32 -8.51
CA HIS A 107 -6.72 -1.23 -9.68
C HIS A 107 -7.46 -2.53 -9.34
N THR A 108 -7.09 -3.16 -8.22
CA THR A 108 -7.72 -4.41 -7.79
C THR A 108 -9.20 -4.24 -7.51
N LEU A 109 -9.59 -3.10 -6.91
CA LEU A 109 -10.97 -2.74 -6.63
C LEU A 109 -11.77 -2.49 -7.93
N LEU A 110 -11.29 -1.60 -8.79
CA LEU A 110 -11.97 -1.21 -10.03
C LEU A 110 -12.12 -2.38 -11.02
N THR A 111 -11.10 -3.24 -11.11
CA THR A 111 -11.12 -4.43 -11.97
C THR A 111 -11.74 -5.66 -11.30
N SER A 112 -12.14 -5.56 -10.02
CA SER A 112 -12.73 -6.64 -9.21
C SER A 112 -11.88 -7.91 -9.17
N LYS A 113 -10.57 -7.75 -9.05
CA LYS A 113 -9.60 -8.86 -8.92
C LYS A 113 -9.45 -9.38 -7.49
N PHE A 114 -10.20 -8.86 -6.53
CA PHE A 114 -10.23 -9.23 -5.10
C PHE A 114 -10.97 -10.56 -4.84
N LYS A 115 -10.64 -11.62 -5.54
CA LYS A 115 -11.37 -12.91 -5.45
C LYS A 115 -11.07 -13.72 -4.19
N ARG A 116 -9.90 -13.54 -3.58
CA ARG A 116 -9.49 -14.24 -2.35
C ARG A 116 -9.42 -13.25 -1.20
N LEU A 117 -10.28 -13.47 -0.19
CA LEU A 117 -10.39 -12.59 0.99
C LEU A 117 -9.06 -12.40 1.71
N VAL A 118 -8.33 -13.49 1.97
CA VAL A 118 -7.05 -13.41 2.71
C VAL A 118 -6.04 -12.54 1.98
N SER A 119 -5.94 -12.64 0.64
CA SER A 119 -5.06 -11.77 -0.14
C SER A 119 -5.52 -10.31 -0.11
N TRP A 120 -6.82 -10.06 -0.12
CA TRP A 120 -7.37 -8.71 -0.05
C TRP A 120 -7.09 -8.05 1.31
N VAL A 121 -7.45 -8.73 2.41
CA VAL A 121 -7.27 -8.22 3.78
C VAL A 121 -5.78 -8.05 4.12
N SER A 122 -4.93 -9.02 3.76
CA SER A 122 -3.49 -8.90 3.97
C SER A 122 -2.87 -7.72 3.20
N GLY A 123 -3.40 -7.39 2.01
CA GLY A 123 -3.00 -6.20 1.26
C GLY A 123 -3.37 -4.90 1.97
N ILE A 124 -4.57 -4.81 2.57
CA ILE A 124 -5.00 -3.66 3.36
C ILE A 124 -4.12 -3.52 4.61
N ILE A 125 -3.86 -4.63 5.32
CA ILE A 125 -2.98 -4.62 6.50
C ILE A 125 -1.57 -4.17 6.12
N SER A 126 -1.01 -4.67 5.00
CA SER A 126 0.30 -4.22 4.50
C SER A 126 0.32 -2.71 4.24
N PHE A 127 -0.73 -2.16 3.64
CA PHE A 127 -0.85 -0.72 3.39
C PHE A 127 -0.81 0.08 4.69
N LEU A 128 -1.60 -0.31 5.70
CA LEU A 128 -1.65 0.36 7.00
C LEU A 128 -0.29 0.29 7.72
N VAL A 129 0.38 -0.86 7.69
CA VAL A 129 1.71 -1.02 8.30
C VAL A 129 2.75 -0.16 7.59
N VAL A 130 2.71 -0.06 6.25
CA VAL A 130 3.62 0.82 5.49
C VAL A 130 3.41 2.29 5.85
N ILE A 131 2.18 2.74 6.08
CA ILE A 131 1.92 4.11 6.59
C ILE A 131 2.57 4.32 7.97
N LEU A 132 2.46 3.35 8.89
CA LEU A 132 3.11 3.43 10.21
C LEU A 132 4.64 3.47 10.09
N ILE A 133 5.23 2.67 9.21
CA ILE A 133 6.67 2.71 8.93
C ILE A 133 7.07 4.11 8.45
N GLY A 134 6.36 4.69 7.51
CA GLY A 134 6.64 6.03 7.01
C GLY A 134 6.56 7.10 8.10
N VAL A 135 5.50 7.10 8.90
CA VAL A 135 5.31 8.05 10.01
C VAL A 135 6.45 7.94 11.03
N THR A 136 6.84 6.72 11.42
CA THR A 136 7.98 6.52 12.34
C THR A 136 9.29 6.97 11.72
N GLY A 137 9.49 6.78 10.42
CA GLY A 137 10.66 7.28 9.68
C GLY A 137 10.78 8.81 9.68
N TYR A 138 9.65 9.54 9.56
CA TYR A 138 9.64 10.99 9.70
C TYR A 138 10.10 11.45 11.09
N MET A 139 9.64 10.78 12.14
CA MET A 139 10.00 11.15 13.52
C MET A 139 11.50 11.03 13.78
N LEU A 140 12.18 10.11 13.12
CA LEU A 140 13.62 9.85 13.33
C LEU A 140 14.52 10.96 12.81
N VAL A 141 14.06 11.83 11.90
CA VAL A 141 14.86 12.97 11.39
C VAL A 141 15.09 14.04 12.48
N TRP A 142 14.16 14.20 13.39
CA TRP A 142 14.13 15.18 14.48
C TRP A 142 14.32 16.64 14.05
N ASP A 143 13.73 16.98 12.92
CA ASP A 143 13.51 18.36 12.48
C ASP A 143 12.16 18.90 12.99
N GLN A 144 11.78 20.11 12.58
CA GLN A 144 10.51 20.72 13.00
C GLN A 144 9.29 19.92 12.52
N LYS A 145 9.36 19.31 11.34
CA LYS A 145 8.33 18.41 10.82
C LYS A 145 8.21 17.15 11.67
N ALA A 146 9.34 16.56 12.06
CA ALA A 146 9.38 15.40 12.94
C ALA A 146 8.77 15.71 14.32
N LYS A 147 9.08 16.88 14.88
CA LYS A 147 8.50 17.35 16.14
C LYS A 147 6.98 17.48 16.06
N LEU A 148 6.47 18.12 15.01
CA LEU A 148 5.03 18.23 14.78
C LEU A 148 4.38 16.86 14.61
N THR A 149 5.03 15.95 13.84
CA THR A 149 4.56 14.58 13.65
C THR A 149 4.47 13.84 14.98
N GLY A 150 5.51 13.91 15.82
CA GLY A 150 5.52 13.31 17.15
C GLY A 150 4.41 13.85 18.04
N TYR A 151 4.24 15.17 18.08
CA TYR A 151 3.17 15.83 18.83
C TYR A 151 1.77 15.37 18.37
N LEU A 152 1.49 15.40 17.06
CA LEU A 152 0.19 14.98 16.51
C LEU A 152 -0.08 13.49 16.74
N THR A 153 0.96 12.66 16.65
CA THR A 153 0.86 11.22 16.95
C THR A 153 0.53 11.02 18.43
N ALA A 154 1.27 11.67 19.33
CA ALA A 154 1.02 11.57 20.76
C ALA A 154 -0.38 12.08 21.12
N LYS A 155 -0.84 13.17 20.50
CA LYS A 155 -2.20 13.69 20.67
C LYS A 155 -3.26 12.70 20.16
N LEU A 156 -3.01 12.01 19.04
CA LEU A 156 -3.90 10.97 18.53
C LEU A 156 -4.01 9.79 19.49
N PHE A 157 -2.88 9.30 20.01
CA PHE A 157 -2.86 8.18 20.94
C PHE A 157 -3.35 8.54 22.35
N SER A 158 -3.19 9.78 22.79
CA SER A 158 -3.65 10.23 24.12
C SER A 158 -5.18 10.19 24.29
N SER A 159 -5.94 10.05 23.22
CA SER A 159 -7.38 9.82 23.30
C SER A 159 -7.76 8.37 23.67
N LEU A 160 -6.79 7.45 23.60
CA LEU A 160 -6.98 6.07 24.00
C LEU A 160 -6.70 5.93 25.52
N PRO A 161 -7.50 5.16 26.28
CA PRO A 161 -7.40 5.11 27.74
C PRO A 161 -6.07 4.51 28.27
N ILE A 162 -5.26 3.93 27.38
CA ILE A 162 -3.96 3.32 27.71
C ILE A 162 -2.83 4.36 27.75
N PHE A 163 -3.00 5.51 27.08
CA PHE A 163 -1.96 6.52 26.93
C PHE A 163 -2.31 7.79 27.69
N ASP A 164 -1.30 8.39 28.33
CA ASP A 164 -1.43 9.65 29.06
C ASP A 164 -1.33 10.85 28.09
N ALA A 165 -2.23 11.81 28.24
CA ALA A 165 -2.26 13.04 27.44
C ALA A 165 -0.97 13.87 27.53
N SER A 166 -0.18 13.73 28.60
CA SER A 166 1.08 14.44 28.81
C SER A 166 2.21 14.02 27.86
N ILE A 167 2.08 12.86 27.18
CA ILE A 167 3.08 12.43 26.19
C ILE A 167 3.20 13.47 25.06
N ALA A 168 2.10 14.08 24.65
CA ALA A 168 2.11 15.14 23.65
C ALA A 168 2.92 16.35 24.10
N GLY A 169 2.86 16.70 25.39
CA GLY A 169 3.66 17.76 25.98
C GLY A 169 5.16 17.52 25.90
N ALA A 170 5.60 16.27 26.09
CA ALA A 170 7.02 15.93 26.04
C ALA A 170 7.69 16.29 24.70
N PHE A 171 6.96 16.17 23.58
CA PHE A 171 7.46 16.57 22.27
C PHE A 171 7.62 18.09 22.12
N LEU A 172 6.80 18.87 22.80
CA LEU A 172 6.88 20.33 22.73
C LEU A 172 8.03 20.89 23.59
N LEU A 173 8.34 20.23 24.71
CA LEU A 173 9.43 20.62 25.60
C LEU A 173 10.82 20.19 25.13
N ASN A 174 10.92 19.22 24.19
CA ASN A 174 12.15 18.47 23.96
C ASN A 174 12.71 17.85 25.24
N ASP A 175 11.85 17.33 26.13
CA ASP A 175 12.28 16.55 27.29
C ASP A 175 13.06 15.32 26.78
N LEU A 176 14.39 15.41 26.86
CA LEU A 176 15.31 14.46 26.25
C LEU A 176 15.19 13.05 26.83
N ASP A 177 14.74 12.93 28.09
CA ASP A 177 14.55 11.62 28.71
C ASP A 177 13.32 10.91 28.13
N VAL A 178 12.19 11.62 28.01
CA VAL A 178 10.95 11.09 27.45
C VAL A 178 11.08 10.92 25.95
N VAL A 179 11.60 11.93 25.25
CA VAL A 179 11.81 11.91 23.80
C VAL A 179 12.82 10.82 23.43
N GLY A 180 13.90 10.64 24.20
CA GLY A 180 14.90 9.58 23.95
C GLY A 180 14.33 8.17 24.07
N GLY A 181 13.42 7.94 25.04
CA GLY A 181 12.66 6.69 25.13
C GLY A 181 11.79 6.46 23.89
N PHE A 182 11.10 7.52 23.46
CA PHE A 182 10.22 7.48 22.28
C PHE A 182 11.01 7.24 20.99
N PHE A 183 12.18 7.86 20.82
CA PHE A 183 13.08 7.62 19.68
C PHE A 183 13.48 6.16 19.55
N LYS A 184 13.81 5.50 20.67
CA LYS A 184 14.11 4.06 20.67
C LYS A 184 12.91 3.24 20.20
N VAL A 185 11.72 3.55 20.70
CA VAL A 185 10.48 2.89 20.29
C VAL A 185 10.17 3.15 18.81
N ALA A 186 10.34 4.39 18.34
CA ALA A 186 10.11 4.76 16.94
C ALA A 186 11.07 4.01 16.00
N LEU A 187 12.38 3.98 16.32
CA LEU A 187 13.37 3.27 15.51
C LEU A 187 13.13 1.75 15.53
N PHE A 188 12.90 1.19 16.72
CA PHE A 188 12.59 -0.24 16.84
C PHE A 188 11.32 -0.59 16.08
N GLY A 189 10.27 0.20 16.21
CA GLY A 189 9.02 0.05 15.45
C GLY A 189 9.26 0.15 13.93
N HIS A 190 10.05 1.12 13.47
CA HIS A 190 10.38 1.30 12.06
C HIS A 190 11.04 0.06 11.46
N ILE A 191 12.00 -0.53 12.17
CA ILE A 191 12.70 -1.76 11.73
C ILE A 191 11.78 -2.98 11.83
N VAL A 192 11.13 -3.18 12.99
CA VAL A 192 10.27 -4.36 13.23
C VAL A 192 9.06 -4.38 12.30
N PHE A 193 8.38 -3.25 12.10
CA PHE A 193 7.26 -3.19 11.15
C PHE A 193 7.71 -3.45 9.72
N SER A 194 8.92 -3.06 9.34
CA SER A 194 9.50 -3.41 8.03
C SER A 194 9.68 -4.92 7.90
N LEU A 195 10.22 -5.60 8.92
CA LEU A 195 10.35 -7.06 8.94
C LEU A 195 8.98 -7.77 8.95
N VAL A 196 8.03 -7.28 9.74
CA VAL A 196 6.65 -7.79 9.75
C VAL A 196 6.00 -7.63 8.38
N THR A 197 6.27 -6.51 7.68
CA THR A 197 5.75 -6.29 6.31
C THR A 197 6.26 -7.34 5.34
N ILE A 198 7.51 -7.82 5.45
CA ILE A 198 8.02 -8.94 4.64
C ILE A 198 7.16 -10.19 4.85
N ILE A 199 6.83 -10.51 6.10
CA ILE A 199 5.99 -11.67 6.43
C ILE A 199 4.57 -11.49 5.85
N ILE A 200 3.99 -10.30 5.98
CA ILE A 200 2.65 -10.01 5.45
C ILE A 200 2.64 -10.09 3.91
N ILE A 201 3.66 -9.53 3.23
CA ILE A 201 3.82 -9.64 1.78
C ILE A 201 3.95 -11.12 1.38
N TRP A 202 4.72 -11.90 2.12
CA TRP A 202 4.86 -13.34 1.88
C TRP A 202 3.50 -14.05 1.99
N VAL A 203 2.73 -13.82 3.05
CA VAL A 203 1.36 -14.35 3.21
C VAL A 203 0.45 -13.87 2.08
N HIS A 204 0.52 -12.59 1.71
CA HIS A 204 -0.25 -11.99 0.62
C HIS A 204 0.04 -12.68 -0.72
N VAL A 205 1.32 -12.93 -1.01
CA VAL A 205 1.80 -13.53 -2.24
C VAL A 205 1.58 -15.03 -2.30
N LEU A 206 1.77 -15.78 -1.20
CA LEU A 206 1.53 -17.24 -1.14
C LEU A 206 0.11 -17.63 -1.52
N ARG A 207 -0.85 -16.75 -1.27
CA ARG A 207 -2.26 -16.98 -1.64
C ARG A 207 -2.53 -16.75 -3.13
N ILE A 208 -1.50 -16.40 -3.88
CA ILE A 208 -1.56 -16.17 -5.31
C ILE A 208 -0.80 -17.30 -6.01
N SER A 209 -1.50 -18.19 -6.71
CA SER A 209 -0.82 -19.24 -7.49
C SER A 209 0.14 -18.62 -8.52
N LYS A 210 1.40 -19.08 -8.52
CA LYS A 210 2.47 -18.65 -9.44
C LYS A 210 2.61 -17.11 -9.51
N PRO A 211 2.91 -16.43 -8.38
CA PRO A 211 3.01 -14.99 -8.33
C PRO A 211 4.24 -14.50 -9.12
N LYS A 212 4.08 -13.37 -9.80
CA LYS A 212 5.21 -12.59 -10.30
C LYS A 212 5.59 -11.59 -9.20
N ILE A 213 6.58 -11.93 -8.38
CA ILE A 213 6.98 -11.13 -7.21
C ILE A 213 7.62 -9.81 -7.66
N PHE A 214 8.54 -9.88 -8.63
CA PHE A 214 9.19 -8.70 -9.21
C PHE A 214 8.67 -8.41 -10.61
N PRO A 215 8.73 -7.16 -11.07
CA PRO A 215 8.41 -6.80 -12.44
C PRO A 215 9.45 -7.36 -13.42
N PRO A 216 9.17 -7.36 -14.74
CA PRO A 216 10.14 -7.76 -15.76
C PRO A 216 11.45 -6.98 -15.64
N LYS A 217 12.61 -7.64 -15.88
CA LYS A 217 13.95 -7.04 -15.71
C LYS A 217 14.10 -5.64 -16.33
N LYS A 218 13.58 -5.43 -17.54
CA LYS A 218 13.65 -4.11 -18.20
C LYS A 218 12.88 -3.04 -17.42
N LEU A 219 11.72 -3.40 -16.86
CA LEU A 219 10.94 -2.47 -16.06
C LEU A 219 11.62 -2.17 -14.71
N VAL A 220 12.32 -3.14 -14.12
CA VAL A 220 13.18 -2.91 -12.94
C VAL A 220 14.22 -1.84 -13.24
N TYR A 221 14.93 -1.94 -14.38
CA TYR A 221 15.90 -0.92 -14.77
C TYR A 221 15.26 0.45 -14.97
N TYR A 222 14.07 0.53 -15.57
CA TYR A 222 13.39 1.82 -15.77
C TYR A 222 13.01 2.47 -14.44
N VAL A 223 12.55 1.68 -13.45
CA VAL A 223 12.22 2.16 -12.11
C VAL A 223 13.47 2.66 -11.39
N ILE A 224 14.57 1.90 -11.41
CA ILE A 224 15.83 2.27 -10.74
C ILE A 224 16.41 3.54 -11.37
N ILE A 225 16.54 3.60 -12.69
CA ILE A 225 17.10 4.77 -13.39
C ILE A 225 16.24 6.01 -13.12
N ALA A 226 14.91 5.89 -13.16
CA ALA A 226 14.02 7.01 -12.86
C ALA A 226 14.18 7.50 -11.42
N LEU A 227 14.32 6.57 -10.46
CA LEU A 227 14.53 6.87 -9.05
C LEU A 227 15.88 7.58 -8.83
N ASP A 228 16.94 7.09 -9.48
CA ASP A 228 18.28 7.70 -9.42
C ASP A 228 18.28 9.12 -9.98
N ILE A 229 17.66 9.34 -11.14
CA ILE A 229 17.53 10.68 -11.73
C ILE A 229 16.85 11.65 -10.76
N ILE A 230 15.74 11.23 -10.13
CA ILE A 230 15.03 12.08 -9.18
C ILE A 230 15.87 12.33 -7.93
N ALA A 231 16.53 11.30 -7.39
CA ALA A 231 17.36 11.42 -6.19
C ALA A 231 18.56 12.37 -6.38
N ILE A 232 19.10 12.42 -7.59
CA ILE A 232 20.22 13.32 -7.96
C ILE A 232 19.71 14.73 -8.26
N ALA A 233 18.62 14.86 -9.03
CA ALA A 233 18.09 16.16 -9.44
C ALA A 233 17.45 16.93 -8.29
N PHE A 234 16.83 16.22 -7.34
CA PHE A 234 16.10 16.79 -6.20
C PHE A 234 16.54 16.11 -4.90
N PRO A 235 17.77 16.37 -4.42
CA PRO A 235 18.23 15.75 -3.17
C PRO A 235 17.34 16.16 -1.98
N VAL A 236 17.02 15.19 -1.15
CA VAL A 236 16.16 15.39 0.02
C VAL A 236 16.91 16.20 1.08
N LYS A 237 16.26 17.24 1.58
CA LYS A 237 16.76 18.11 2.66
C LYS A 237 15.89 17.95 3.91
N SER A 238 16.48 18.25 5.08
CA SER A 238 15.74 18.34 6.35
C SER A 238 15.19 19.75 6.54
N ASP A 239 14.12 19.87 7.30
CA ASP A 239 13.70 21.13 7.87
C ASP A 239 14.72 21.56 8.97
N PRO A 240 14.67 22.80 9.47
CA PRO A 240 15.49 23.20 10.60
C PRO A 240 15.31 22.27 11.80
N PRO A 241 16.34 22.14 12.68
CA PRO A 241 16.28 21.23 13.82
C PRO A 241 15.09 21.52 14.73
N ALA A 242 14.60 20.51 15.40
CA ALA A 242 13.53 20.64 16.38
C ALA A 242 13.98 21.55 17.53
N GLN A 243 13.26 22.64 17.76
CA GLN A 243 13.54 23.60 18.84
C GLN A 243 12.57 23.38 20.00
N ALA A 244 13.06 23.49 21.24
CA ALA A 244 12.19 23.54 22.42
C ALA A 244 11.29 24.79 22.38
N SER A 245 10.16 24.71 23.05
CA SER A 245 9.23 25.85 23.22
C SER A 245 8.84 26.54 21.89
N ASN A 246 8.77 25.77 20.81
CA ASN A 246 8.27 26.21 19.53
C ASN A 246 7.12 25.29 19.08
N LEU A 247 5.97 25.85 18.70
CA LEU A 247 4.86 25.16 18.11
C LEU A 247 4.94 25.32 16.58
N PRO A 248 5.33 24.28 15.82
CA PRO A 248 5.34 24.38 14.38
C PRO A 248 3.92 24.56 13.85
N ILE A 249 3.60 25.76 13.31
CA ILE A 249 2.25 26.11 12.85
C ILE A 249 1.90 25.40 11.55
N SER A 250 2.91 25.25 10.67
CA SER A 250 2.74 24.68 9.35
C SER A 250 3.90 23.78 9.00
N THR A 251 3.62 22.83 8.13
CA THR A 251 4.64 21.96 7.52
C THR A 251 4.28 21.64 6.10
N THR A 252 5.25 21.18 5.32
CA THR A 252 4.98 20.56 4.01
C THR A 252 4.18 19.28 4.22
N PHE A 253 3.14 19.08 3.41
CA PHE A 253 2.16 18.03 3.63
C PHE A 253 2.34 16.88 2.62
N ASP A 254 2.89 15.78 3.09
CA ASP A 254 2.86 14.52 2.36
C ASP A 254 1.49 13.86 2.62
N TRP A 255 0.49 14.23 1.85
CA TRP A 255 -0.92 13.89 2.08
C TRP A 255 -1.16 12.39 2.32
N TYR A 256 -0.39 11.52 1.70
CA TYR A 256 -0.51 10.07 1.82
C TYR A 256 -0.05 9.51 3.18
N TYR A 257 0.83 10.21 3.91
CA TYR A 257 1.20 9.87 5.29
C TYR A 257 0.40 10.69 6.32
N TYR A 258 0.16 11.97 6.03
CA TYR A 258 -0.41 12.93 6.98
C TYR A 258 -1.93 13.05 6.90
N PHE A 259 -2.59 12.26 6.04
CA PHE A 259 -4.05 12.31 5.88
C PHE A 259 -4.79 12.15 7.23
N GLY A 260 -4.36 11.17 8.07
CA GLY A 260 -4.94 10.97 9.39
C GLY A 260 -4.80 12.18 10.32
N TYR A 261 -3.67 12.88 10.25
CA TYR A 261 -3.46 14.10 11.05
C TYR A 261 -4.27 15.28 10.51
N TYR A 262 -4.43 15.38 9.21
CA TYR A 262 -5.30 16.41 8.61
C TYR A 262 -6.74 16.24 9.06
N LEU A 263 -7.23 15.02 9.18
CA LEU A 263 -8.56 14.73 9.73
C LEU A 263 -8.73 15.23 11.16
N MET A 264 -7.67 15.23 11.99
CA MET A 264 -7.71 15.79 13.36
C MET A 264 -7.93 17.31 13.38
N LYS A 265 -7.66 18.01 12.28
CA LYS A 265 -8.00 19.43 12.13
C LYS A 265 -9.50 19.63 11.86
N LEU A 266 -10.14 18.70 11.18
CA LEU A 266 -11.54 18.79 10.76
C LEU A 266 -12.51 18.18 11.79
N PHE A 267 -12.06 17.16 12.51
CA PHE A 267 -12.87 16.36 13.40
C PHE A 267 -12.23 16.20 14.78
N SER A 268 -13.02 15.80 15.77
CA SER A 268 -12.49 15.40 17.07
C SER A 268 -11.58 14.17 16.93
N VAL A 269 -10.64 14.00 17.87
CA VAL A 269 -9.69 12.87 17.84
C VAL A 269 -10.41 11.52 17.87
N ASN A 270 -11.50 11.39 18.62
CA ASN A 270 -12.31 10.18 18.68
C ASN A 270 -13.01 9.92 17.34
N THR A 271 -13.58 10.94 16.71
CA THR A 271 -14.17 10.83 15.38
C THR A 271 -13.14 10.45 14.34
N ASN A 272 -11.90 10.95 14.45
CA ASN A 272 -10.80 10.57 13.58
C ASN A 272 -10.48 9.07 13.67
N TRP A 273 -10.40 8.51 14.88
CA TRP A 273 -10.24 7.06 15.07
C TRP A 273 -11.38 6.26 14.42
N LEU A 274 -12.61 6.72 14.60
CA LEU A 274 -13.77 6.08 13.98
C LEU A 274 -13.66 6.08 12.45
N ILE A 275 -13.23 7.19 11.83
CA ILE A 275 -13.03 7.29 10.38
C ILE A 275 -11.89 6.35 9.93
N LEU A 276 -10.75 6.34 10.61
CA LEU A 276 -9.59 5.53 10.23
C LEU A 276 -9.89 4.03 10.34
N ILE A 277 -10.42 3.59 11.48
CA ILE A 277 -10.78 2.17 11.69
C ILE A 277 -11.96 1.80 10.81
N GLY A 278 -13.00 2.63 10.77
CA GLY A 278 -14.21 2.39 9.97
C GLY A 278 -13.90 2.26 8.48
N SER A 279 -13.03 3.12 7.94
CA SER A 279 -12.61 3.00 6.54
C SER A 279 -11.84 1.70 6.26
N GLY A 280 -10.96 1.26 7.17
CA GLY A 280 -10.26 -0.01 7.05
C GLY A 280 -11.22 -1.21 7.08
N VAL A 281 -12.22 -1.18 7.98
CA VAL A 281 -13.27 -2.22 8.06
C VAL A 281 -14.12 -2.23 6.79
N VAL A 282 -14.59 -1.08 6.32
CA VAL A 282 -15.39 -0.96 5.08
C VAL A 282 -14.60 -1.51 3.89
N LEU A 283 -13.33 -1.10 3.71
CA LEU A 283 -12.48 -1.63 2.66
C LEU A 283 -12.34 -3.17 2.75
N SER A 284 -12.21 -3.71 3.96
CA SER A 284 -12.07 -5.16 4.17
C SER A 284 -13.34 -5.93 3.79
N ILE A 285 -14.52 -5.33 3.98
CA ILE A 285 -15.82 -5.96 3.73
C ILE A 285 -16.27 -5.83 2.26
N ILE A 286 -15.71 -4.91 1.47
CA ILE A 286 -16.10 -4.68 0.08
C ILE A 286 -16.24 -5.97 -0.76
N PRO A 287 -15.35 -6.98 -0.69
CA PRO A 287 -15.51 -8.23 -1.45
C PRO A 287 -16.80 -8.99 -1.15
N TYR A 288 -17.33 -8.85 0.08
CA TYR A 288 -18.61 -9.48 0.47
C TYR A 288 -19.82 -8.68 -0.02
N LEU A 289 -19.71 -7.35 -0.04
CA LEU A 289 -20.79 -6.46 -0.48
C LEU A 289 -20.95 -6.52 -2.00
N ILE A 290 -19.85 -6.60 -2.73
CA ILE A 290 -19.85 -6.67 -4.20
C ILE A 290 -19.82 -8.13 -4.63
N LYS A 291 -20.91 -8.86 -4.42
CA LYS A 291 -21.09 -10.23 -4.93
C LYS A 291 -21.13 -10.21 -6.46
N ARG A 292 -19.98 -10.43 -7.11
CA ARG A 292 -19.97 -10.70 -8.54
C ARG A 292 -20.37 -12.16 -8.80
N LYS A 293 -21.32 -12.35 -9.71
CA LYS A 293 -21.70 -13.67 -10.21
C LYS A 293 -20.46 -14.30 -10.88
N ASN A 294 -19.87 -15.30 -10.23
CA ASN A 294 -18.82 -16.11 -10.84
C ASN A 294 -19.39 -16.84 -12.05
N ASN A 295 -18.51 -17.21 -13.01
CA ASN A 295 -18.92 -18.17 -14.01
C ASN A 295 -19.22 -19.51 -13.30
N PRO A 296 -20.07 -20.37 -13.88
CA PRO A 296 -20.27 -21.72 -13.36
C PRO A 296 -18.93 -22.45 -13.31
N PRO A 297 -18.72 -23.38 -12.36
CA PRO A 297 -17.51 -24.17 -12.29
C PRO A 297 -17.38 -25.09 -13.51
N ALA A 298 -16.17 -25.52 -13.81
CA ALA A 298 -15.91 -26.59 -14.77
C ALA A 298 -16.37 -27.94 -14.19
N PHE A 299 -16.60 -28.90 -15.05
CA PHE A 299 -16.89 -30.28 -14.67
C PHE A 299 -15.76 -31.19 -15.16
N ILE A 300 -15.36 -32.17 -14.34
CA ILE A 300 -14.32 -33.16 -14.67
C ILE A 300 -14.97 -34.54 -14.73
N ASP A 301 -14.90 -35.16 -15.89
CA ASP A 301 -15.28 -36.56 -16.13
C ASP A 301 -14.13 -37.46 -15.60
N LEU A 302 -14.42 -38.17 -14.51
CA LEU A 302 -13.42 -39.01 -13.86
C LEU A 302 -13.03 -40.24 -14.68
N ASP A 303 -13.93 -40.74 -15.51
CA ASP A 303 -13.66 -41.92 -16.34
C ASP A 303 -12.65 -41.60 -17.44
N LYS A 304 -12.71 -40.41 -18.01
CA LYS A 304 -11.75 -39.92 -19.00
C LYS A 304 -10.44 -39.40 -18.40
N CYS A 305 -10.39 -39.17 -17.09
CA CYS A 305 -9.19 -38.59 -16.44
C CYS A 305 -8.05 -39.62 -16.37
N ASN A 306 -6.92 -39.34 -17.04
CA ASN A 306 -5.70 -40.15 -17.02
C ASN A 306 -4.69 -39.77 -15.91
N ALA A 307 -5.06 -38.88 -14.99
CA ALA A 307 -4.25 -38.44 -13.85
C ALA A 307 -2.92 -37.69 -14.20
N CYS A 308 -2.83 -37.08 -15.36
CA CYS A 308 -1.61 -36.34 -15.80
C CYS A 308 -1.25 -35.11 -14.99
N ASN A 309 -2.13 -34.61 -14.12
CA ASN A 309 -1.94 -33.46 -13.22
C ASN A 309 -1.80 -32.08 -13.91
N LEU A 310 -1.89 -31.98 -15.24
CA LEU A 310 -1.70 -30.71 -15.95
C LEU A 310 -2.75 -29.67 -15.58
N CYS A 311 -4.01 -30.08 -15.42
CA CYS A 311 -5.12 -29.18 -15.07
C CYS A 311 -4.98 -28.59 -13.66
N ALA A 312 -4.51 -29.38 -12.69
CA ALA A 312 -4.22 -28.90 -11.34
C ALA A 312 -3.04 -27.92 -11.34
N TYR A 313 -1.97 -28.27 -12.06
CA TYR A 313 -0.80 -27.42 -12.19
C TYR A 313 -1.10 -26.08 -12.89
N ASP A 314 -2.01 -26.07 -13.88
CA ASP A 314 -2.37 -24.87 -14.65
C ASP A 314 -3.40 -23.99 -13.97
N CYS A 315 -4.10 -24.51 -12.96
CA CYS A 315 -5.17 -23.78 -12.29
C CYS A 315 -4.61 -22.55 -11.53
N PRO A 316 -5.00 -21.31 -11.92
CA PRO A 316 -4.54 -20.11 -11.22
C PRO A 316 -5.12 -19.94 -9.82
N TYR A 317 -6.08 -20.78 -9.44
CA TYR A 317 -6.84 -20.68 -8.20
C TYR A 317 -6.68 -21.89 -7.29
N GLU A 318 -5.85 -22.88 -7.72
CA GLU A 318 -5.64 -24.12 -6.96
C GLU A 318 -6.97 -24.79 -6.59
N ALA A 319 -7.89 -24.79 -7.55
CA ALA A 319 -9.22 -25.37 -7.40
C ALA A 319 -9.29 -26.85 -7.82
N ILE A 320 -8.17 -27.45 -8.23
CA ILE A 320 -8.11 -28.86 -8.67
C ILE A 320 -7.02 -29.55 -7.88
N ASP A 321 -7.39 -30.58 -7.15
CA ASP A 321 -6.52 -31.44 -6.37
C ASP A 321 -6.49 -32.85 -6.97
N MET A 322 -5.35 -33.56 -6.82
CA MET A 322 -5.19 -34.93 -7.27
C MET A 322 -5.43 -35.88 -6.10
N LEU A 323 -6.61 -36.47 -6.03
CA LEU A 323 -7.03 -37.36 -4.93
C LEU A 323 -7.15 -38.82 -5.40
N GLN A 324 -7.11 -39.74 -4.43
CA GLN A 324 -7.41 -41.15 -4.68
C GLN A 324 -8.92 -41.36 -4.70
N VAL A 325 -9.44 -41.87 -5.82
CA VAL A 325 -10.84 -42.25 -6.01
C VAL A 325 -10.85 -43.68 -6.52
N GLU A 326 -11.49 -44.60 -5.79
CA GLU A 326 -11.56 -46.03 -6.13
C GLU A 326 -10.20 -46.65 -6.45
N GLY A 327 -9.17 -46.31 -5.67
CA GLY A 327 -7.81 -46.82 -5.82
C GLY A 327 -7.03 -46.23 -7.01
N LYS A 328 -7.60 -45.28 -7.76
CA LYS A 328 -6.91 -44.58 -8.86
C LYS A 328 -6.77 -43.09 -8.53
N ARG A 329 -5.65 -42.49 -8.90
CA ARG A 329 -5.44 -41.04 -8.73
C ARG A 329 -6.27 -40.31 -9.80
N LYS A 330 -7.09 -39.34 -9.38
CA LYS A 330 -7.98 -38.57 -10.27
C LYS A 330 -7.95 -37.09 -9.90
N ALA A 331 -8.25 -36.23 -10.85
CA ALA A 331 -8.39 -34.79 -10.64
C ALA A 331 -9.78 -34.49 -10.07
N ILE A 332 -9.84 -33.86 -8.92
CA ILE A 332 -11.09 -33.45 -8.26
C ILE A 332 -11.14 -31.91 -8.20
N LEU A 333 -12.25 -31.35 -8.65
CA LEU A 333 -12.48 -29.91 -8.64
C LEU A 333 -13.19 -29.49 -7.34
N ASP A 334 -12.65 -28.47 -6.67
CA ASP A 334 -13.31 -27.73 -5.59
C ASP A 334 -14.16 -26.60 -6.22
N PRO A 335 -15.49 -26.70 -6.20
CA PRO A 335 -16.36 -25.70 -6.82
C PRO A 335 -16.30 -24.34 -6.13
N ASP A 336 -15.99 -24.29 -4.83
CA ASP A 336 -15.91 -23.04 -4.07
C ASP A 336 -14.66 -22.21 -4.41
N LYS A 337 -13.57 -22.89 -4.76
CA LYS A 337 -12.36 -22.23 -5.28
C LYS A 337 -12.43 -21.92 -6.77
N CYS A 338 -13.29 -22.60 -7.51
CA CYS A 338 -13.39 -22.47 -8.96
C CYS A 338 -14.07 -21.15 -9.35
N VAL A 339 -13.41 -20.36 -10.20
CA VAL A 339 -13.97 -19.09 -10.72
C VAL A 339 -14.55 -19.23 -12.13
N GLY A 340 -14.58 -20.43 -12.69
CA GLY A 340 -15.11 -20.71 -14.04
C GLY A 340 -14.33 -20.03 -15.16
N CYS A 341 -12.99 -20.00 -15.08
CA CYS A 341 -12.13 -19.45 -16.12
C CYS A 341 -11.91 -20.39 -17.32
N ALA A 342 -12.22 -21.67 -17.16
CA ALA A 342 -12.06 -22.74 -18.15
C ALA A 342 -10.60 -22.98 -18.60
N ILE A 343 -9.57 -22.42 -17.96
CA ILE A 343 -8.15 -22.63 -18.34
C ILE A 343 -7.75 -24.11 -18.32
N CYS A 344 -8.32 -24.89 -17.40
CA CYS A 344 -8.07 -26.32 -17.26
C CYS A 344 -8.48 -27.14 -18.49
N ILE A 345 -9.45 -26.67 -19.29
CA ILE A 345 -9.84 -27.33 -20.57
C ILE A 345 -8.64 -27.39 -21.51
N GLY A 346 -7.95 -26.23 -21.70
CA GLY A 346 -6.78 -26.18 -22.56
C GLY A 346 -5.57 -26.98 -22.05
N SER A 347 -5.65 -27.56 -20.83
CA SER A 347 -4.64 -28.43 -20.25
C SER A 347 -4.97 -29.92 -20.36
N CYS A 348 -6.19 -30.26 -20.75
CA CYS A 348 -6.69 -31.64 -20.72
C CYS A 348 -6.73 -32.27 -22.13
N ASP A 349 -5.71 -33.04 -22.46
CA ASP A 349 -5.59 -33.72 -23.76
C ASP A 349 -6.67 -34.79 -23.98
N GLU A 350 -7.17 -35.39 -22.90
CA GLU A 350 -8.22 -36.41 -22.92
C GLU A 350 -9.63 -35.83 -23.01
N HIS A 351 -9.78 -34.50 -23.12
CA HIS A 351 -11.07 -33.81 -23.11
C HIS A 351 -11.99 -34.23 -21.93
N ALA A 352 -11.38 -34.60 -20.81
CA ALA A 352 -12.10 -34.97 -19.58
C ALA A 352 -12.75 -33.75 -18.86
N ILE A 353 -12.46 -32.52 -19.28
CA ILE A 353 -12.94 -31.31 -18.65
C ILE A 353 -13.88 -30.55 -19.57
N THR A 354 -15.07 -30.27 -19.07
CA THR A 354 -16.09 -29.47 -19.76
C THR A 354 -16.47 -28.23 -18.97
N HIS A 355 -17.04 -27.26 -19.65
CA HIS A 355 -17.49 -26.01 -19.01
C HIS A 355 -18.73 -25.47 -19.77
N PRO A 356 -19.81 -25.08 -19.05
CA PRO A 356 -21.07 -24.69 -19.71
C PRO A 356 -20.95 -23.48 -20.65
N MET A 357 -19.92 -22.63 -20.43
CA MET A 357 -19.66 -21.44 -21.25
C MET A 357 -18.54 -21.66 -22.28
N PHE A 358 -18.03 -22.85 -22.44
CA PHE A 358 -17.00 -23.16 -23.43
C PHE A 358 -17.63 -23.98 -24.58
N PRO A 359 -17.43 -23.60 -25.86
CA PRO A 359 -17.97 -24.33 -26.99
C PRO A 359 -17.31 -25.69 -27.09
N ASP A 360 -18.09 -26.70 -27.49
CA ASP A 360 -17.52 -27.98 -27.83
C ASP A 360 -16.85 -27.87 -29.21
N LEU A 361 -15.53 -27.87 -29.22
CA LEU A 361 -14.72 -27.73 -30.42
C LEU A 361 -14.50 -29.10 -31.14
N VAL A 362 -14.86 -30.21 -30.48
CA VAL A 362 -14.60 -31.56 -30.97
C VAL A 362 -15.72 -32.03 -31.90
N VAL A 363 -16.94 -31.59 -31.71
CA VAL A 363 -18.17 -32.16 -32.30
C VAL A 363 -18.72 -31.36 -33.48
N MET A 364 -18.13 -30.26 -33.90
CA MET A 364 -18.76 -29.37 -34.88
C MET A 364 -18.27 -29.56 -36.33
N PRO A 365 -18.99 -30.25 -37.19
CA PRO A 365 -18.90 -30.06 -38.63
C PRO A 365 -19.54 -28.69 -38.96
N LYS A 366 -18.75 -27.69 -39.34
CA LYS A 366 -19.24 -26.40 -39.78
C LYS A 366 -18.72 -26.07 -41.17
N PRO A 367 -19.42 -25.20 -41.92
CA PRO A 367 -18.92 -24.77 -43.22
C PRO A 367 -17.54 -24.16 -43.09
N LYS A 368 -16.69 -24.34 -44.10
CA LYS A 368 -15.33 -23.79 -44.18
C LYS A 368 -15.38 -22.27 -43.96
N SER A 369 -14.54 -21.75 -43.06
CA SER A 369 -14.40 -20.33 -42.81
C SER A 369 -12.99 -19.83 -43.18
N ASP A 370 -12.88 -18.57 -43.63
CA ASP A 370 -11.58 -17.96 -43.92
C ASP A 370 -10.78 -17.78 -42.63
N VAL A 371 -11.45 -17.31 -41.57
CA VAL A 371 -10.83 -17.10 -40.27
C VAL A 371 -11.76 -17.51 -39.14
N THR A 372 -11.25 -18.30 -38.21
CA THR A 372 -11.93 -18.52 -36.93
C THR A 372 -11.37 -17.57 -35.86
N VAL A 373 -12.24 -16.78 -35.23
CA VAL A 373 -11.89 -15.80 -34.22
C VAL A 373 -12.31 -16.27 -32.83
N PHE A 374 -11.36 -16.53 -31.97
CA PHE A 374 -11.60 -16.72 -30.53
C PHE A 374 -11.42 -15.40 -29.78
N SER A 375 -12.42 -14.96 -29.02
CA SER A 375 -12.34 -13.77 -28.19
C SER A 375 -12.52 -14.09 -26.72
N CYS A 376 -11.65 -13.52 -25.85
CA CYS A 376 -11.82 -13.56 -24.41
C CYS A 376 -13.11 -12.83 -23.99
N SER A 377 -13.84 -13.34 -22.98
CA SER A 377 -15.04 -12.68 -22.44
C SER A 377 -14.81 -11.26 -21.94
N TYR A 378 -13.57 -10.90 -21.63
CA TYR A 378 -13.16 -9.55 -21.21
C TYR A 378 -12.56 -8.71 -22.35
N PHE A 379 -12.54 -9.24 -23.56
CA PHE A 379 -12.21 -8.47 -24.76
C PHE A 379 -13.49 -7.73 -25.20
N PRO A 380 -13.43 -6.42 -25.51
CA PRO A 380 -14.56 -5.70 -26.10
C PRO A 380 -15.06 -6.40 -27.37
N GLU A 381 -16.27 -6.10 -27.77
CA GLU A 381 -16.82 -6.64 -29.02
C GLU A 381 -15.92 -6.19 -30.19
N PRO A 382 -15.24 -7.13 -30.91
CA PRO A 382 -14.38 -6.75 -32.00
C PRO A 382 -15.22 -6.40 -33.25
N GLU A 383 -14.86 -5.31 -33.92
CA GLU A 383 -15.35 -5.01 -35.26
C GLU A 383 -14.67 -5.96 -36.24
N LEU A 384 -15.44 -6.83 -36.86
CA LEU A 384 -14.93 -7.83 -37.80
C LEU A 384 -15.06 -7.35 -39.26
N PRO A 385 -14.10 -7.72 -40.15
CA PRO A 385 -14.21 -7.45 -41.57
C PRO A 385 -15.44 -8.18 -42.18
N SER A 386 -16.28 -7.44 -42.91
CA SER A 386 -17.45 -7.98 -43.57
C SER A 386 -17.12 -8.78 -44.83
N GLU A 387 -15.91 -8.63 -45.33
CA GLU A 387 -15.38 -9.24 -46.55
C GLU A 387 -14.94 -10.70 -46.35
N LEU A 388 -14.84 -11.13 -45.05
CA LEU A 388 -14.40 -12.47 -44.69
C LEU A 388 -15.53 -13.32 -44.14
N ASN A 389 -15.54 -14.61 -44.48
CA ASN A 389 -16.38 -15.60 -43.82
C ASN A 389 -15.77 -15.96 -42.46
N ILE A 390 -16.20 -15.28 -41.40
CA ILE A 390 -15.63 -15.41 -40.06
C ILE A 390 -16.52 -16.24 -39.15
N GLN A 391 -15.95 -17.34 -38.63
CA GLN A 391 -16.55 -18.08 -37.55
C GLN A 391 -16.06 -17.53 -36.21
N ARG A 392 -16.98 -17.25 -35.30
CA ARG A 392 -16.64 -16.58 -34.04
C ARG A 392 -17.01 -17.41 -32.82
N TYR A 393 -16.05 -17.50 -31.88
CA TYR A 393 -16.23 -18.11 -30.57
C TYR A 393 -15.86 -17.15 -29.47
N ARG A 394 -16.71 -17.01 -28.47
CA ARG A 394 -16.41 -16.29 -27.25
C ARG A 394 -16.14 -17.29 -26.15
N VAL A 395 -14.93 -17.22 -25.57
CA VAL A 395 -14.47 -18.13 -24.52
C VAL A 395 -14.29 -17.40 -23.19
N PRO A 396 -14.49 -18.07 -22.02
CA PRO A 396 -14.26 -17.45 -20.73
C PRO A 396 -12.86 -16.84 -20.60
N CYS A 397 -11.84 -17.55 -21.07
CA CYS A 397 -10.47 -17.11 -21.13
C CYS A 397 -9.74 -17.76 -22.30
N THR A 398 -8.87 -17.03 -23.00
CA THR A 398 -8.07 -17.62 -24.12
C THR A 398 -7.15 -18.76 -23.68
N GLY A 399 -6.79 -18.83 -22.39
CA GLY A 399 -6.06 -19.96 -21.82
C GLY A 399 -6.81 -21.28 -21.84
N SER A 400 -8.10 -21.30 -22.19
CA SER A 400 -8.87 -22.52 -22.39
C SER A 400 -8.68 -23.15 -23.78
N ILE A 401 -8.06 -22.45 -24.72
CA ILE A 401 -7.84 -22.92 -26.09
C ILE A 401 -6.67 -23.90 -26.12
N MET A 402 -6.94 -25.10 -26.59
CA MET A 402 -5.93 -26.14 -26.73
C MET A 402 -5.37 -26.14 -28.16
N PRO A 403 -4.03 -26.16 -28.35
CA PRO A 403 -3.43 -26.18 -29.70
C PRO A 403 -3.86 -27.35 -30.58
N LYS A 404 -4.10 -28.54 -29.99
CA LYS A 404 -4.59 -29.71 -30.76
C LYS A 404 -5.99 -29.50 -31.35
N ASP A 405 -6.88 -28.79 -30.63
CA ASP A 405 -8.20 -28.46 -31.13
C ASP A 405 -8.11 -27.46 -32.29
N VAL A 406 -7.22 -26.45 -32.13
CA VAL A 406 -6.94 -25.49 -33.20
C VAL A 406 -6.35 -26.19 -34.43
N GLN A 407 -5.44 -27.15 -34.24
CA GLN A 407 -4.90 -27.96 -35.34
C GLN A 407 -6.00 -28.69 -36.09
N ARG A 408 -6.91 -29.39 -35.38
CA ARG A 408 -8.05 -30.10 -36.04
C ARG A 408 -8.96 -29.14 -36.80
N MET A 409 -9.17 -27.94 -36.29
CA MET A 409 -9.98 -26.91 -36.95
C MET A 409 -9.32 -26.43 -38.24
N LEU A 410 -8.01 -26.20 -38.23
CA LEU A 410 -7.25 -25.82 -39.43
C LEU A 410 -7.22 -26.93 -40.48
N GLU A 411 -7.18 -28.19 -40.06
CA GLU A 411 -7.23 -29.35 -40.98
C GLU A 411 -8.59 -29.53 -41.64
N ASN A 412 -9.70 -29.13 -40.98
CA ASN A 412 -11.04 -29.49 -41.44
C ASN A 412 -11.97 -28.30 -41.77
N ASN A 413 -11.87 -27.18 -41.02
CA ASN A 413 -12.96 -26.21 -40.97
C ASN A 413 -12.58 -24.76 -41.19
N THR A 414 -11.30 -24.39 -41.12
CA THR A 414 -10.88 -22.99 -41.22
C THR A 414 -9.47 -22.86 -41.80
N GLU A 415 -9.19 -21.76 -42.51
CA GLU A 415 -7.86 -21.54 -43.09
C GLU A 415 -6.90 -20.94 -42.05
N LYS A 416 -7.41 -20.06 -41.18
CA LYS A 416 -6.61 -19.40 -40.17
C LYS A 416 -7.36 -19.21 -38.85
N VAL A 417 -6.62 -19.03 -37.76
CA VAL A 417 -7.19 -18.81 -36.43
C VAL A 417 -6.63 -17.54 -35.80
N ALA A 418 -7.50 -16.65 -35.40
CA ALA A 418 -7.14 -15.46 -34.62
C ALA A 418 -7.62 -15.57 -33.17
N ILE A 419 -6.73 -15.30 -32.22
CA ILE A 419 -7.02 -15.36 -30.77
C ILE A 419 -6.92 -13.95 -30.19
N LEU A 420 -8.07 -13.37 -29.80
CA LEU A 420 -8.16 -12.04 -29.24
C LEU A 420 -8.13 -12.11 -27.71
N SER A 421 -7.00 -11.70 -27.13
CA SER A 421 -6.73 -11.79 -25.70
C SER A 421 -6.86 -10.43 -25.01
N CYS A 422 -7.28 -10.41 -23.76
CA CYS A 422 -7.28 -9.17 -22.96
C CYS A 422 -5.84 -8.68 -22.71
N GLU A 423 -5.66 -7.37 -22.58
CA GLU A 423 -4.37 -6.74 -22.24
C GLU A 423 -3.91 -7.17 -20.84
N ASP A 424 -4.73 -6.84 -19.85
CA ASP A 424 -4.55 -7.23 -18.47
C ASP A 424 -5.40 -8.48 -18.19
N CYS A 425 -4.75 -9.62 -18.10
CA CYS A 425 -5.45 -10.90 -17.97
C CYS A 425 -6.26 -10.96 -16.66
N TYR A 426 -7.58 -10.95 -16.78
CA TYR A 426 -8.49 -11.00 -15.63
C TYR A 426 -8.27 -12.27 -14.77
N TYR A 427 -8.00 -13.40 -15.40
CA TYR A 427 -7.68 -14.66 -14.74
C TYR A 427 -6.17 -14.91 -14.61
N ARG A 428 -5.35 -13.87 -14.76
CA ARG A 428 -3.91 -13.79 -14.54
C ARG A 428 -3.04 -14.57 -15.53
N LEU A 429 -3.28 -15.85 -15.74
CA LEU A 429 -2.37 -16.74 -16.48
C LEU A 429 -2.86 -17.10 -17.89
N GLY A 430 -4.09 -16.77 -18.25
CA GLY A 430 -4.70 -17.24 -19.50
C GLY A 430 -3.88 -16.93 -20.74
N LYS A 431 -3.55 -15.65 -20.99
CA LYS A 431 -2.71 -15.25 -22.13
C LYS A 431 -1.32 -15.92 -22.09
N THR A 432 -0.72 -16.00 -20.91
CA THR A 432 0.60 -16.64 -20.76
C THR A 432 0.56 -18.12 -21.10
N TRP A 433 -0.49 -18.84 -20.69
CA TRP A 433 -0.64 -20.26 -21.04
C TRP A 433 -0.93 -20.46 -22.52
N THR A 434 -1.76 -19.63 -23.14
CA THR A 434 -1.99 -19.66 -24.58
C THR A 434 -0.67 -19.54 -25.34
N ILE A 435 0.10 -18.48 -25.09
CA ILE A 435 1.40 -18.27 -25.74
C ILE A 435 2.34 -19.48 -25.51
N ASN A 436 2.51 -19.92 -24.28
CA ASN A 436 3.45 -21.01 -23.97
C ASN A 436 3.06 -22.34 -24.60
N ARG A 437 1.78 -22.63 -24.75
CA ARG A 437 1.31 -23.84 -25.42
C ARG A 437 1.61 -23.82 -26.93
N PHE A 438 1.32 -22.69 -27.57
CA PHE A 438 1.62 -22.54 -29.01
C PHE A 438 3.12 -22.43 -29.32
N LEU A 439 3.93 -21.91 -28.37
CA LEU A 439 5.39 -21.96 -28.44
C LEU A 439 6.00 -23.30 -28.00
N ARG A 440 5.18 -24.35 -27.80
CA ARG A 440 5.61 -25.70 -27.36
C ARG A 440 6.41 -25.73 -26.04
N LYS A 441 6.29 -24.67 -25.23
CA LYS A 441 6.93 -24.57 -23.91
C LYS A 441 6.10 -25.23 -22.80
N ARG A 442 4.87 -25.68 -23.13
CA ARG A 442 3.91 -26.22 -22.18
C ARG A 442 3.00 -27.27 -22.80
N ALA A 443 2.87 -28.41 -22.12
CA ALA A 443 1.92 -29.46 -22.49
C ALA A 443 0.45 -28.99 -22.29
N PRO A 444 -0.53 -29.58 -23.00
CA PRO A 444 -0.35 -30.62 -24.01
C PRO A 444 0.29 -30.09 -25.29
N LEU A 445 1.20 -30.89 -25.86
CA LEU A 445 1.88 -30.53 -27.09
C LEU A 445 1.11 -31.00 -28.29
N PHE A 446 1.17 -30.27 -29.36
CA PHE A 446 0.58 -30.64 -30.67
C PHE A 446 1.66 -31.20 -31.63
N SER A 447 1.24 -31.68 -32.79
CA SER A 447 2.12 -32.28 -33.80
C SER A 447 3.28 -31.35 -34.18
N LYS A 448 4.47 -31.93 -34.42
CA LYS A 448 5.62 -31.15 -34.91
C LYS A 448 5.38 -30.60 -36.33
N LYS A 449 4.50 -31.23 -37.11
CA LYS A 449 4.13 -30.80 -38.45
C LYS A 449 3.12 -29.64 -38.48
N PHE A 450 2.57 -29.27 -37.31
CA PHE A 450 1.62 -28.16 -37.23
C PHE A 450 2.34 -26.81 -37.44
N ASP A 451 1.83 -26.07 -38.41
CA ASP A 451 2.31 -24.71 -38.67
C ASP A 451 1.58 -23.68 -37.77
N ALA A 452 2.27 -23.23 -36.73
CA ALA A 452 1.72 -22.25 -35.80
C ALA A 452 1.63 -20.84 -36.41
N SER A 453 2.19 -20.56 -37.60
CA SER A 453 2.05 -19.27 -38.30
C SER A 453 0.60 -19.02 -38.75
N LEU A 454 -0.19 -20.10 -38.91
CA LEU A 454 -1.62 -20.03 -39.17
C LEU A 454 -2.44 -19.51 -37.99
N VAL A 455 -1.80 -19.30 -36.83
CA VAL A 455 -2.45 -18.80 -35.63
C VAL A 455 -1.89 -17.43 -35.26
N GLN A 456 -2.78 -16.44 -35.16
CA GLN A 456 -2.40 -15.07 -34.71
C GLN A 456 -2.98 -14.80 -33.33
N LEU A 457 -2.14 -14.32 -32.39
CA LEU A 457 -2.56 -13.84 -31.08
C LEU A 457 -2.47 -12.31 -31.04
N LEU A 458 -3.60 -11.64 -30.83
CA LEU A 458 -3.69 -10.18 -30.73
C LEU A 458 -4.25 -9.76 -29.36
N THR A 459 -3.67 -8.71 -28.81
CA THR A 459 -4.23 -8.02 -27.65
C THR A 459 -5.08 -6.83 -28.09
N LEU A 460 -5.78 -6.19 -27.16
CA LEU A 460 -6.67 -5.06 -27.46
C LEU A 460 -5.95 -3.90 -28.18
N THR A 461 -4.71 -3.60 -27.78
CA THR A 461 -3.92 -2.53 -28.43
C THR A 461 -3.34 -2.92 -29.77
N GLN A 462 -3.25 -4.21 -30.04
CA GLN A 462 -2.70 -4.76 -31.29
C GLN A 462 -3.79 -5.03 -32.31
N TYR A 463 -5.03 -5.23 -31.86
CA TYR A 463 -6.15 -5.55 -32.74
C TYR A 463 -6.60 -4.33 -33.55
N SER A 464 -6.74 -4.54 -34.86
CA SER A 464 -7.56 -3.70 -35.73
C SER A 464 -8.18 -4.58 -36.84
N LYS A 465 -9.26 -4.09 -37.45
CA LYS A 465 -9.96 -4.75 -38.55
C LYS A 465 -9.01 -5.02 -39.73
N GLU A 466 -8.15 -4.03 -40.04
CA GLU A 466 -7.18 -4.10 -41.13
C GLU A 466 -6.10 -5.16 -40.90
N LYS A 467 -5.64 -5.30 -39.63
CA LYS A 467 -4.67 -6.34 -39.27
C LYS A 467 -5.24 -7.74 -39.39
N LEU A 468 -6.51 -7.94 -39.01
CA LEU A 468 -7.17 -9.23 -39.19
C LEU A 468 -7.33 -9.54 -40.69
N LEU A 469 -7.68 -8.53 -41.48
CA LEU A 469 -7.80 -8.66 -42.94
C LEU A 469 -6.43 -8.93 -43.59
N ALA A 470 -5.37 -8.28 -43.16
CA ALA A 470 -4.00 -8.54 -43.64
C ALA A 470 -3.58 -9.98 -43.31
N PHE A 471 -3.80 -10.42 -42.07
CA PHE A 471 -3.51 -11.79 -41.64
C PHE A 471 -4.26 -12.83 -42.47
N SER A 472 -5.51 -12.60 -42.84
CA SER A 472 -6.26 -13.54 -43.68
C SER A 472 -5.66 -13.69 -45.10
N LYS A 473 -5.04 -12.66 -45.65
CA LYS A 473 -4.47 -12.61 -46.98
C LYS A 473 -2.99 -13.03 -47.06
N GLU A 474 -2.28 -13.14 -45.93
CA GLU A 474 -0.89 -13.62 -45.91
C GLU A 474 -0.84 -15.05 -46.49
N THR A 475 -0.11 -15.26 -47.58
CA THR A 475 0.16 -16.59 -48.14
C THR A 475 1.22 -17.26 -47.26
N VAL A 476 0.93 -18.50 -46.83
CA VAL A 476 1.91 -19.34 -46.14
C VAL A 476 2.98 -19.76 -47.13
N SER A 477 4.26 -19.57 -46.84
CA SER A 477 5.36 -20.07 -47.65
C SER A 477 5.27 -21.60 -47.74
N GLU A 478 5.29 -22.17 -48.96
CA GLU A 478 5.21 -23.62 -49.22
C GLU A 478 6.39 -24.43 -48.65
N GLU A 479 7.43 -23.78 -48.14
CA GLU A 479 8.51 -24.44 -47.42
C GLU A 479 8.02 -24.84 -46.02
N GLY A 480 7.67 -26.14 -45.89
CA GLY A 480 7.15 -26.77 -44.67
C GLY A 480 8.05 -26.59 -43.44
N GLY A 481 8.11 -25.39 -42.93
CA GLY A 481 8.76 -25.03 -41.70
C GLY A 481 7.74 -24.93 -40.56
N SER A 482 8.09 -25.42 -39.39
CA SER A 482 7.36 -25.23 -38.14
C SER A 482 7.32 -23.74 -37.79
N GLY A 483 6.46 -22.96 -38.46
CA GLY A 483 6.28 -21.53 -38.19
C GLY A 483 5.92 -21.28 -36.72
N GLU A 484 6.45 -20.22 -36.15
CA GLU A 484 6.05 -19.79 -34.83
C GLU A 484 4.72 -19.05 -34.90
N ILE A 485 3.93 -19.13 -33.81
CA ILE A 485 2.68 -18.36 -33.68
C ILE A 485 2.97 -16.88 -33.96
N ASN A 486 2.16 -16.26 -34.79
CA ASN A 486 2.20 -14.82 -35.02
C ASN A 486 1.66 -14.10 -33.78
N ILE A 487 2.54 -13.74 -32.87
CA ILE A 487 2.24 -12.87 -31.76
C ILE A 487 2.37 -11.46 -32.33
N GLY A 488 1.23 -10.82 -32.61
CA GLY A 488 1.18 -9.50 -33.24
C GLY A 488 2.24 -8.57 -32.69
N ASP A 489 2.89 -7.80 -33.54
CA ASP A 489 4.05 -6.98 -33.25
C ASP A 489 3.94 -6.29 -31.89
N HIS A 490 4.70 -6.80 -30.93
CA HIS A 490 5.01 -6.03 -29.76
C HIS A 490 5.80 -4.82 -30.26
N LYS A 491 5.14 -3.66 -30.45
CA LYS A 491 5.89 -2.42 -30.53
C LYS A 491 6.85 -2.46 -29.36
N LYS A 492 8.12 -2.70 -29.66
CA LYS A 492 9.18 -2.60 -28.66
C LYS A 492 9.07 -1.19 -28.11
N GLY A 493 8.61 -1.07 -26.85
CA GLY A 493 8.51 0.25 -26.24
C GLY A 493 9.87 0.95 -26.37
N ASN A 494 9.88 2.22 -26.70
CA ASN A 494 11.12 2.98 -26.77
C ASN A 494 11.67 3.14 -25.35
N PRO A 495 12.86 2.58 -25.03
CA PRO A 495 13.39 2.62 -23.66
C PRO A 495 13.59 4.03 -23.14
N VAL A 496 13.97 4.98 -24.01
CA VAL A 496 14.18 6.39 -23.64
C VAL A 496 12.86 7.02 -23.19
N TRP A 497 11.79 6.89 -23.99
CA TRP A 497 10.47 7.40 -23.63
C TRP A 497 9.92 6.70 -22.38
N SER A 498 10.19 5.42 -22.21
CA SER A 498 9.75 4.66 -21.02
C SER A 498 10.38 5.19 -19.75
N VAL A 499 11.69 5.45 -19.76
CA VAL A 499 12.41 6.06 -18.62
C VAL A 499 11.93 7.49 -18.39
N LEU A 500 11.82 8.30 -19.44
CA LEU A 500 11.38 9.70 -19.33
C LEU A 500 10.01 9.81 -18.67
N ILE A 501 9.04 9.03 -19.14
CA ILE A 501 7.67 9.06 -18.59
C ILE A 501 7.64 8.52 -17.16
N MET A 502 8.44 7.49 -16.83
CA MET A 502 8.57 7.02 -15.45
C MET A 502 9.15 8.10 -14.54
N THR A 503 10.20 8.77 -15.00
CA THR A 503 10.83 9.89 -14.28
C THR A 503 9.85 11.05 -14.08
N LEU A 504 9.11 11.43 -15.12
CA LEU A 504 8.07 12.46 -14.99
C LEU A 504 6.96 12.06 -14.01
N PHE A 505 6.53 10.80 -14.05
CA PHE A 505 5.55 10.29 -13.08
C PHE A 505 6.09 10.35 -11.66
N PHE A 506 7.34 9.98 -11.42
CA PHE A 506 7.99 10.09 -10.11
C PHE A 506 8.16 11.56 -9.70
N ALA A 507 8.56 12.44 -10.63
CA ALA A 507 8.70 13.88 -10.38
C ALA A 507 7.40 14.57 -9.97
N LEU A 508 6.24 14.07 -10.40
CA LEU A 508 4.93 14.59 -9.96
C LEU A 508 4.71 14.44 -8.45
N MET A 509 5.43 13.52 -7.79
CA MET A 509 5.34 13.35 -6.35
C MET A 509 5.91 14.55 -5.59
N ILE A 510 6.94 15.23 -6.14
CA ILE A 510 7.61 16.35 -5.48
C ILE A 510 6.63 17.51 -5.18
N PRO A 511 5.90 18.07 -6.16
CA PRO A 511 4.92 19.12 -5.88
C PRO A 511 3.75 18.62 -5.03
N LEU A 512 3.35 17.37 -5.16
CA LEU A 512 2.29 16.78 -4.33
C LEU A 512 2.70 16.67 -2.86
N SER A 513 4.00 16.45 -2.57
CA SER A 513 4.55 16.41 -1.22
C SER A 513 4.96 17.79 -0.69
N SER A 514 4.92 18.84 -1.52
CA SER A 514 5.40 20.19 -1.16
C SER A 514 4.28 21.14 -0.76
N THR A 515 3.03 20.67 -0.68
CA THR A 515 1.90 21.51 -0.29
C THR A 515 1.98 21.82 1.20
N THR A 516 2.09 23.11 1.56
CA THR A 516 2.12 23.53 2.95
C THR A 516 0.74 23.49 3.58
N VAL A 517 0.58 22.79 4.69
CA VAL A 517 -0.64 22.75 5.49
C VAL A 517 -0.40 23.42 6.84
N ARG A 518 -1.33 24.29 7.24
CA ARG A 518 -1.35 24.93 8.55
C ARG A 518 -2.18 24.07 9.50
N PHE A 519 -1.57 23.60 10.58
CA PHE A 519 -2.25 22.82 11.61
C PHE A 519 -2.81 23.70 12.73
N PHE A 520 -2.20 24.86 12.96
CA PHE A 520 -2.64 25.83 13.96
C PHE A 520 -2.92 27.17 13.28
N ASN A 521 -3.85 27.93 13.84
CA ASN A 521 -4.21 29.24 13.30
C ASN A 521 -3.18 30.30 13.77
N PRO A 522 -2.47 30.98 12.86
CA PRO A 522 -1.48 31.96 13.22
C PRO A 522 -2.08 33.24 13.86
N ALA A 523 -3.39 33.45 13.75
CA ALA A 523 -4.07 34.58 14.39
C ALA A 523 -4.45 34.30 15.86
N GLU A 524 -4.43 33.04 16.29
CA GLU A 524 -4.79 32.65 17.65
C GLU A 524 -3.64 32.88 18.64
N LYS A 525 -3.99 33.32 19.84
CA LYS A 525 -3.08 33.39 20.97
C LYS A 525 -3.16 32.07 21.73
N THR A 526 -2.11 31.28 21.67
CA THR A 526 -2.05 29.98 22.34
C THR A 526 -1.15 30.03 23.55
N LEU A 527 -1.72 29.72 24.72
CA LEU A 527 -0.96 29.45 25.93
C LEU A 527 -0.68 27.97 26.05
N ILE A 528 0.58 27.62 26.31
CA ILE A 528 1.02 26.24 26.52
C ILE A 528 1.73 26.19 27.87
N VAL A 529 1.09 25.57 28.87
CA VAL A 529 1.70 25.27 30.15
C VAL A 529 2.23 23.85 30.08
N ASN A 530 3.55 23.68 30.23
CA ASN A 530 4.15 22.38 29.97
C ASN A 530 5.45 22.17 30.74
N PHE A 531 5.44 21.28 31.75
CA PHE A 531 6.63 20.90 32.52
C PHE A 531 6.40 19.61 33.31
N LYS A 532 7.50 18.98 33.72
CA LYS A 532 7.52 17.88 34.68
C LYS A 532 7.60 18.43 36.10
N TYR A 533 6.75 17.91 36.98
CA TYR A 533 6.70 18.35 38.37
C TYR A 533 6.74 17.14 39.33
N ILE A 534 7.52 17.30 40.40
CA ILE A 534 7.60 16.33 41.49
C ILE A 534 6.99 17.01 42.72
N SER A 535 5.72 16.68 43.03
CA SER A 535 5.03 17.25 44.18
C SER A 535 5.50 16.65 45.49
N SER A 536 5.17 17.34 46.58
CA SER A 536 5.50 16.91 47.93
C SER A 536 4.89 15.57 48.30
N PRO A 537 5.59 14.70 49.01
CA PRO A 537 5.05 13.43 49.45
C PRO A 537 3.97 13.66 50.54
N THR A 538 2.86 12.94 50.42
CA THR A 538 1.75 12.92 51.38
C THR A 538 1.80 11.70 52.27
N GLU A 539 2.34 10.59 51.77
CA GLU A 539 2.49 9.35 52.50
C GLU A 539 3.87 8.72 52.27
N TYR A 540 4.44 8.12 53.28
CA TYR A 540 5.68 7.33 53.22
C TYR A 540 5.38 5.88 53.54
N GLU A 541 6.15 4.93 53.00
CA GLU A 541 6.07 3.54 53.40
C GLU A 541 6.52 3.42 54.87
N GLN A 542 5.61 2.91 55.74
CA GLN A 542 5.97 2.53 57.08
C GLN A 542 6.66 1.15 57.02
N PHE A 543 7.97 1.15 57.19
CA PHE A 543 8.68 -0.11 57.43
C PHE A 543 8.33 -0.56 58.85
N GLY A 544 7.77 -1.79 58.91
CA GLY A 544 7.49 -2.45 60.20
C GLY A 544 8.73 -2.49 61.09
N SER A 545 8.56 -2.67 62.39
CA SER A 545 9.57 -2.70 63.47
C SER A 545 10.65 -3.80 63.24
N GLY A 546 11.44 -3.64 62.18
CA GLY A 546 12.63 -4.45 61.93
C GLY A 546 13.82 -3.95 62.74
N ALA A 547 14.80 -4.82 62.99
CA ALA A 547 16.01 -4.53 63.77
C ALA A 547 16.73 -3.25 63.31
N ALA A 548 17.28 -2.48 64.22
CA ALA A 548 17.84 -1.14 64.01
C ALA A 548 18.84 -1.02 62.82
N HIS A 549 19.48 -2.08 62.41
CA HIS A 549 20.44 -2.13 61.28
C HIS A 549 19.73 -2.26 59.89
N MET A 550 18.42 -2.49 59.85
CA MET A 550 17.59 -2.53 58.64
C MET A 550 16.79 -1.24 58.37
N GLN A 551 17.00 -0.18 59.21
CA GLN A 551 16.33 1.09 58.98
C GLN A 551 16.92 1.77 57.73
N VAL A 552 16.12 1.86 56.66
CA VAL A 552 16.46 2.61 55.47
C VAL A 552 16.48 4.09 55.82
N LYS A 553 17.60 4.79 55.60
CA LYS A 553 17.79 6.22 55.95
C LYS A 553 16.76 7.16 55.32
N ASN A 554 16.13 6.75 54.20
CA ASN A 554 15.04 7.51 53.54
C ASN A 554 13.87 6.53 53.23
N PRO A 555 12.73 6.66 53.89
CA PRO A 555 11.56 5.85 53.59
C PRO A 555 11.09 6.12 52.17
N ALA A 556 10.71 5.05 51.43
CA ALA A 556 10.17 5.19 50.09
C ALA A 556 8.86 6.00 50.13
N VAL A 557 8.69 6.88 49.18
CA VAL A 557 7.47 7.69 49.04
C VAL A 557 6.34 6.76 48.58
N LYS A 558 5.24 6.72 49.32
CA LYS A 558 4.07 5.91 49.00
C LYS A 558 3.07 6.67 48.15
N ARG A 559 2.89 7.96 48.42
CA ARG A 559 1.96 8.82 47.67
C ARG A 559 2.46 10.28 47.66
N ARG A 560 2.15 10.99 46.58
CA ARG A 560 2.44 12.41 46.39
C ARG A 560 1.17 13.24 46.26
N SER A 561 1.25 14.54 46.52
CA SER A 561 0.14 15.49 46.43
C SER A 561 -0.30 15.67 44.99
N PRO A 562 -1.60 15.63 44.67
CA PRO A 562 -2.13 16.21 43.45
C PRO A 562 -1.83 17.70 43.34
N VAL A 563 -1.93 18.24 42.12
CA VAL A 563 -1.61 19.65 41.84
C VAL A 563 -2.70 20.27 40.98
N THR A 564 -3.18 21.43 41.39
CA THR A 564 -4.20 22.18 40.65
C THR A 564 -3.55 23.34 39.88
N LEU A 565 -3.76 23.36 38.56
CA LEU A 565 -3.39 24.46 37.67
C LEU A 565 -4.61 25.33 37.43
N LYS A 566 -4.48 26.64 37.74
CA LYS A 566 -5.50 27.65 37.46
C LYS A 566 -4.91 28.73 36.56
N ILE A 567 -5.71 29.19 35.60
CA ILE A 567 -5.36 30.26 34.67
C ILE A 567 -6.45 31.30 34.73
N PHE A 568 -6.03 32.56 34.95
CA PHE A 568 -6.92 33.70 35.09
C PHE A 568 -6.64 34.76 34.02
N SER A 569 -7.63 35.53 33.66
CA SER A 569 -7.44 36.78 32.91
C SER A 569 -6.67 37.76 33.79
N SER A 570 -5.60 38.36 33.26
CA SER A 570 -4.83 39.36 34.04
C SER A 570 -5.64 40.63 34.30
N LYS A 571 -6.60 40.98 33.44
CA LYS A 571 -7.38 42.21 33.49
C LYS A 571 -8.46 42.19 34.57
N ASP A 572 -9.29 41.18 34.62
CA ASP A 572 -10.45 41.09 35.50
C ASP A 572 -10.37 39.96 36.54
N LYS A 573 -9.24 39.24 36.56
CA LYS A 573 -8.98 38.11 37.46
C LYS A 573 -10.01 36.98 37.35
N LYS A 574 -10.72 36.92 36.24
CA LYS A 574 -11.71 35.86 35.96
C LYS A 574 -10.98 34.55 35.68
N LEU A 575 -11.49 33.47 36.26
CA LEU A 575 -10.98 32.12 36.01
C LEU A 575 -11.30 31.70 34.56
N ILE A 576 -10.28 31.38 33.77
CA ILE A 576 -10.37 30.89 32.40
C ILE A 576 -10.33 29.36 32.37
N PHE A 577 -9.43 28.78 33.20
CA PHE A 577 -9.18 27.34 33.17
C PHE A 577 -8.77 26.83 34.56
N GLU A 578 -9.26 25.64 34.91
CA GLU A 578 -8.85 24.93 36.12
C GLU A 578 -8.77 23.43 35.82
N LYS A 579 -7.67 22.80 36.22
CA LYS A 579 -7.48 21.36 36.08
C LYS A 579 -6.58 20.80 37.17
N GLU A 580 -6.98 19.69 37.76
CA GLU A 580 -6.17 18.91 38.69
C GLU A 580 -5.36 17.85 37.96
N TYR A 581 -4.12 17.66 38.34
CA TYR A 581 -3.19 16.67 37.85
C TYR A 581 -2.76 15.75 38.98
N GLU A 582 -2.87 14.45 38.73
CA GLU A 582 -2.46 13.40 39.65
C GLU A 582 -1.04 12.93 39.37
N PRO A 583 -0.26 12.62 40.45
CA PRO A 583 1.04 11.97 40.30
C PRO A 583 0.91 10.62 39.57
N ARG A 584 1.93 10.26 38.81
CA ARG A 584 1.98 9.02 38.06
C ARG A 584 2.37 7.82 38.91
N GLY A 585 2.24 6.61 38.31
CA GLY A 585 2.49 5.35 38.96
C GLY A 585 1.20 4.76 39.58
N LEU A 586 1.18 3.46 39.77
CA LEU A 586 0.05 2.75 40.37
C LEU A 586 -0.24 3.20 41.82
N ARG A 587 0.76 3.77 42.47
CA ARG A 587 0.69 4.30 43.84
C ARG A 587 0.67 5.83 43.90
N HIS A 588 0.62 6.52 42.76
CA HIS A 588 0.75 7.99 42.71
C HIS A 588 2.03 8.53 43.34
N ASP A 589 3.14 7.84 43.13
CA ASP A 589 4.44 8.09 43.76
C ASP A 589 5.49 8.73 42.84
N ILE A 590 5.18 8.80 41.53
CA ILE A 590 6.09 9.30 40.49
C ILE A 590 5.75 10.75 40.12
N ALA A 591 6.70 11.45 39.48
CA ALA A 591 6.49 12.77 38.93
C ALA A 591 5.28 12.82 37.96
N MET A 592 4.55 13.91 37.98
CA MET A 592 3.49 14.20 37.02
C MET A 592 4.00 15.09 35.87
N PHE A 593 3.31 15.03 34.74
CA PHE A 593 3.48 15.98 33.65
C PHE A 593 2.28 16.91 33.60
N ILE A 594 2.54 18.19 33.79
CA ILE A 594 1.54 19.24 33.67
C ILE A 594 1.58 19.71 32.23
N PHE A 595 0.52 19.38 31.49
CA PHE A 595 0.38 19.81 30.11
C PHE A 595 -1.04 20.30 29.84
N THR A 596 -1.12 21.55 29.40
CA THR A 596 -2.35 22.12 28.86
C THR A 596 -2.04 23.07 27.71
N GLN A 597 -2.89 23.07 26.71
CA GLN A 597 -2.84 23.99 25.57
C GLN A 597 -4.20 24.66 25.45
N LEU A 598 -4.24 25.95 25.51
CA LEU A 598 -5.44 26.78 25.48
C LEU A 598 -5.32 27.83 24.39
N VAL A 599 -6.36 28.03 23.62
CA VAL A 599 -6.55 29.22 22.81
C VAL A 599 -7.26 30.23 23.68
N VAL A 600 -6.68 31.41 23.82
CA VAL A 600 -7.18 32.45 24.72
C VAL A 600 -7.34 33.77 23.96
N ASP A 601 -8.48 34.40 24.13
CA ASP A 601 -8.77 35.69 23.46
C ASP A 601 -8.12 36.91 24.19
N GLU A 602 -7.68 36.72 25.44
CA GLU A 602 -7.06 37.74 26.27
C GLU A 602 -5.64 38.13 25.81
N ASP A 603 -5.23 39.33 26.07
CA ASP A 603 -3.87 39.81 25.79
C ASP A 603 -2.83 39.36 26.83
N ALA A 604 -3.27 39.16 28.06
CA ALA A 604 -2.45 38.70 29.14
C ALA A 604 -3.21 37.79 30.11
N VAL A 605 -2.50 36.79 30.66
CA VAL A 605 -3.02 35.84 31.63
C VAL A 605 -2.11 35.65 32.82
N ASP A 606 -2.69 35.21 33.94
CA ASP A 606 -1.96 34.80 35.11
C ASP A 606 -2.06 33.27 35.26
N VAL A 607 -0.95 32.62 35.59
CA VAL A 607 -0.89 31.17 35.79
C VAL A 607 -0.53 30.87 37.23
N VAL A 608 -1.32 30.04 37.88
CA VAL A 608 -1.16 29.63 39.26
C VAL A 608 -1.16 28.12 39.37
N LEU A 609 -0.12 27.56 39.97
CA LEU A 609 0.02 26.16 40.29
C LEU A 609 0.04 25.98 41.80
N THR A 610 -0.83 25.10 42.33
CA THR A 610 -0.95 24.89 43.79
C THR A 610 -0.96 23.38 44.08
N GLU A 611 -0.19 22.94 45.07
CA GLU A 611 -0.29 21.56 45.57
C GLU A 611 -1.57 21.39 46.41
N THR A 612 -2.41 20.44 46.05
CA THR A 612 -3.75 20.27 46.68
C THR A 612 -3.63 19.95 48.18
N ALA A 613 -2.64 19.11 48.57
CA ALA A 613 -2.42 18.74 49.97
C ALA A 613 -1.60 19.80 50.76
N PHE A 614 -0.96 20.73 50.06
CA PHE A 614 -0.12 21.79 50.66
C PHE A 614 -0.43 23.15 50.02
N PRO A 615 -1.57 23.80 50.34
CA PRO A 615 -2.02 25.03 49.68
C PRO A 615 -1.04 26.20 49.76
N ASP A 616 -0.17 26.21 50.79
CA ASP A 616 0.88 27.23 50.95
C ASP A 616 1.98 27.09 49.90
N LYS A 617 2.13 25.93 49.31
CA LYS A 617 3.10 25.68 48.25
C LYS A 617 2.48 26.03 46.89
N GLN A 618 2.67 27.30 46.54
CA GLN A 618 2.07 27.89 45.35
C GLN A 618 3.12 28.57 44.48
N TYR A 619 3.02 28.31 43.17
CA TYR A 619 3.83 28.98 42.14
C TYR A 619 2.93 29.89 41.32
N LYS A 620 3.31 31.14 41.15
CA LYS A 620 2.54 32.16 40.41
C LYS A 620 3.41 32.83 39.37
N LEU A 621 2.80 33.11 38.22
CA LEU A 621 3.36 33.95 37.19
C LEU A 621 2.25 34.86 36.66
N ASP A 622 2.38 36.15 36.91
CA ASP A 622 1.38 37.15 36.61
C ASP A 622 1.72 37.91 35.32
N ASN A 623 0.69 38.43 34.66
CA ASN A 623 0.77 39.32 33.48
C ASN A 623 1.59 38.73 32.32
N ILE A 624 1.34 37.49 31.99
CA ILE A 624 1.96 36.80 30.84
C ILE A 624 1.33 37.33 29.54
N LYS A 625 2.09 38.12 28.79
CA LYS A 625 1.66 38.64 27.48
C LYS A 625 1.63 37.51 26.46
N LEU A 626 0.48 37.27 25.86
CA LEU A 626 0.28 36.23 24.83
C LEU A 626 0.66 36.77 23.45
N LYS A 627 1.45 35.98 22.71
CA LYS A 627 1.83 36.28 21.33
C LYS A 627 0.92 35.54 20.35
N GLN A 628 0.58 36.19 19.25
CA GLN A 628 -0.13 35.52 18.14
C GLN A 628 0.80 34.55 17.40
N GLY A 629 0.29 33.42 17.02
CA GLY A 629 0.92 32.47 16.11
C GLY A 629 1.88 31.48 16.75
N ASP A 630 2.88 31.93 17.48
CA ASP A 630 4.00 31.07 17.90
C ASP A 630 3.77 30.24 19.16
N GLY A 631 2.67 30.49 19.87
CA GLY A 631 2.41 29.93 21.20
C GLY A 631 3.29 30.57 22.29
N THR A 632 2.71 30.82 23.46
CA THR A 632 3.43 31.30 24.65
C THR A 632 3.59 30.12 25.59
N PHE A 633 4.85 29.74 25.88
CA PHE A 633 5.16 28.57 26.70
C PHE A 633 5.47 29.00 28.13
N VAL A 634 4.81 28.39 29.11
CA VAL A 634 5.08 28.51 30.53
C VAL A 634 5.69 27.19 31.01
N ILE A 635 6.87 27.31 31.61
CA ILE A 635 7.62 26.17 32.16
C ILE A 635 7.97 26.45 33.64
N LEU A 636 8.24 25.38 34.37
CA LEU A 636 8.79 25.49 35.72
C LEU A 636 10.31 25.24 35.66
N ARG A 637 11.10 26.20 36.12
CA ARG A 637 12.56 26.10 36.21
C ARG A 637 13.03 26.72 37.53
N ASP A 638 13.91 26.02 38.22
CA ASP A 638 14.47 26.46 39.52
C ASP A 638 13.37 26.93 40.50
N ASP A 639 12.32 26.12 40.65
CA ASP A 639 11.15 26.38 41.49
C ASP A 639 10.39 27.70 41.18
N LYS A 640 10.48 28.17 39.92
CA LYS A 640 9.75 29.36 39.45
C LYS A 640 9.06 29.07 38.11
N LEU A 641 7.82 29.52 37.99
CA LEU A 641 7.16 29.58 36.70
C LEU A 641 7.78 30.71 35.87
N ILE A 642 8.17 30.42 34.66
CA ILE A 642 8.74 31.41 33.73
C ILE A 642 8.14 31.20 32.31
N VAL A 643 8.14 32.28 31.52
CA VAL A 643 7.89 32.18 30.09
C VAL A 643 9.17 31.72 29.43
N ALA A 644 9.08 30.60 28.68
CA ALA A 644 10.25 30.05 28.03
C ALA A 644 10.64 30.87 26.80
N ASP A 645 11.91 31.21 26.67
CA ASP A 645 12.47 31.78 25.44
C ASP A 645 12.75 30.73 24.39
N LYS A 646 12.60 31.10 23.09
CA LYS A 646 12.81 30.19 21.94
C LYS A 646 14.27 29.69 21.82
N GLN A 647 15.21 30.26 22.53
CA GLN A 647 16.64 29.97 22.40
C GLN A 647 17.26 29.25 23.61
N GLY A 648 16.48 28.80 24.56
CA GLY A 648 17.03 28.29 25.79
C GLY A 648 16.96 26.78 25.98
N PHE A 649 17.93 26.04 25.48
CA PHE A 649 18.48 24.86 26.17
C PHE A 649 19.94 24.71 25.82
#